data_00673d719530a2f17767db5332d5e3f5
#
_entry.id   00673d719530a2f17767db5332d5e3f5
#
_cell.length_a   1.000
_cell.length_b   1.000
_cell.length_c   1.000
_cell.angle_alpha   90.00
_cell.angle_beta   90.00
_cell.angle_gamma   90.00
#
_symmetry.space_group_name_H-M   'P 1'
#
loop_
_entity.id
_entity.type
_entity.pdbx_description
1 polymer ?
#
loop_
_entity_poly.entity_id
_entity_poly.type
_entity_poly.pdbx_seq_one_letter_code
_entity_poly.pdbx_strand_id
1 'polypeptide(L)'
;MGSYKALATMAEEPIGIFPAALLHLRRSVMVLALSAVGFLLIATTAFAVDRGPQISSDARFLLQIVLLLVCARLLGEWMQRIGQPAVMGQLIAGMLLGPSVLGAIWPWAQQSLFPTNAEQQAMIGAVAELGILLLLLLTGMETDLSVVRQSRRATFCVAIAGMAVPFLAGVALGEKLPEALLPDPAKRLVTALFLGTALSVSSVKIVVMVVREVGFLRRTVGQVMVAAAIIDDTIGWIVISIAFGLSAHGAFDPAAIARSLGGVTIFLVLSFTVGRRLVFRAIRWANDNFVSDVPVITAIIVITGTMALITDAIGVNTVLGAFVAGILVGQSPILTRHIDEQLRGLIFALFMPIFFGLAGLTTNLAVLTKPGLLHLTIGLVAIASLGKFAGVYLGGRVGRLNSAEAVALGCGMNARGSTEIIVATMGLSIGALTQGLFTAIVAMAVVTTMSMPPMLRWALERLPLTPEEAARLEREELEERGYVSKIERLLIAVDASPSGQFASQLAGLLAGARRIATTVIHLDYATAESDRAEQAERTREVVNRGVATGDEAGPTEPRAGPVEITTRVENPTGEALATEAKKGYGLLVIGREPASEGDSFHEQITRTTVEFAGPFAIVIARGIHREDAIGAPLNILVPITGTTVSRQGAELAIALAHAAQGSITALHAASGNRSPRSWGQQIGTALAPTGSAEAIIREVVRLGDPYGVEVRGAVRNDGTPLNAILRQLAVGGHNLLVMGVSPRTGDQLFFGPVAAELLDRAKCSVLFLASEPSNSTITTNDLVPVGGNGRVRRRDGCSLARINSLSLW
;
A
#
# COMPACT_ATOMS: atom_id res chain seq x y z
N MET A 1 -52.74 28.87 28.43
CA MET A 1 -52.46 27.72 27.53
C MET A 1 -51.02 27.82 26.98
N GLY A 2 -50.02 27.89 27.85
CA GLY A 2 -48.65 28.16 27.48
C GLY A 2 -47.59 27.41 28.33
N SER A 3 -48.00 26.51 29.24
CA SER A 3 -47.09 25.85 30.18
C SER A 3 -47.06 24.32 30.15
N TYR A 4 -47.67 23.69 29.14
CA TYR A 4 -47.68 22.22 29.00
C TYR A 4 -46.85 21.67 27.85
N LYS A 5 -46.15 22.52 27.08
CA LYS A 5 -45.24 22.08 25.99
C LYS A 5 -43.77 22.04 26.40
N ALA A 6 -43.38 22.49 27.56
CA ALA A 6 -41.98 22.49 28.02
C ALA A 6 -41.58 21.28 28.87
N LEU A 7 -42.52 20.39 29.22
CA LEU A 7 -42.26 19.18 30.03
C LEU A 7 -42.27 17.86 29.26
N ALA A 8 -42.64 17.92 27.99
CA ALA A 8 -42.63 16.73 27.11
C ALA A 8 -41.34 16.54 26.31
N THR A 9 -40.37 17.46 26.40
CA THR A 9 -39.07 17.38 25.64
C THR A 9 -37.88 16.98 26.51
N MET A 10 -38.11 16.54 27.76
CA MET A 10 -36.99 16.08 28.62
C MET A 10 -36.96 14.56 28.88
N ALA A 11 -37.68 13.74 28.14
CA ALA A 11 -37.76 12.29 28.39
C ALA A 11 -37.28 11.41 27.22
N GLU A 12 -36.44 11.91 26.34
CA GLU A 12 -35.73 11.06 25.32
C GLU A 12 -34.26 11.42 25.25
N GLU A 13 -33.47 11.04 26.27
CA GLU A 13 -32.03 10.86 26.10
C GLU A 13 -31.73 9.38 25.93
N PRO A 14 -30.86 9.02 24.94
CA PRO A 14 -30.68 7.64 24.54
C PRO A 14 -29.76 6.90 25.51
N ILE A 15 -30.26 5.79 26.04
CA ILE A 15 -29.50 4.71 26.69
C ILE A 15 -28.60 4.03 25.65
N GLY A 16 -27.63 4.77 25.09
CA GLY A 16 -26.74 4.28 24.03
C GLY A 16 -25.26 4.25 24.38
N ILE A 17 -24.84 4.89 25.46
CA ILE A 17 -23.41 5.04 25.82
C ILE A 17 -22.92 3.89 26.72
N PHE A 18 -23.80 3.21 27.47
CA PHE A 18 -23.46 2.12 28.39
C PHE A 18 -22.92 0.81 27.72
N PRO A 19 -23.42 0.34 26.57
CA PRO A 19 -22.91 -0.90 26.01
C PRO A 19 -21.53 -0.78 25.39
N ALA A 20 -21.16 0.39 24.83
CA ALA A 20 -19.83 0.59 24.24
C ALA A 20 -18.73 0.67 25.31
N ALA A 21 -18.99 1.39 26.42
CA ALA A 21 -18.07 1.45 27.56
C ALA A 21 -17.87 0.08 28.22
N LEU A 22 -18.94 -0.74 28.32
CA LEU A 22 -18.87 -2.11 28.86
C LEU A 22 -18.11 -3.05 27.93
N LEU A 23 -18.22 -2.88 26.60
CA LEU A 23 -17.45 -3.63 25.62
C LEU A 23 -15.95 -3.27 25.68
N HIS A 24 -15.65 -1.99 25.85
CA HIS A 24 -14.27 -1.51 26.04
C HIS A 24 -13.70 -2.00 27.37
N LEU A 25 -14.48 -1.99 28.44
CA LEU A 25 -14.08 -2.51 29.76
C LEU A 25 -13.84 -4.03 29.70
N ARG A 26 -14.73 -4.81 29.08
CA ARG A 26 -14.54 -6.25 28.86
C ARG A 26 -13.30 -6.56 28.03
N ARG A 27 -13.02 -5.79 26.97
CA ARG A 27 -11.81 -5.94 26.14
C ARG A 27 -10.56 -5.57 26.92
N SER A 28 -10.57 -4.50 27.71
CA SER A 28 -9.43 -4.11 28.56
C SER A 28 -9.19 -5.12 29.67
N VAL A 29 -10.21 -5.67 30.28
CA VAL A 29 -10.10 -6.76 31.28
C VAL A 29 -9.58 -8.04 30.64
N MET A 30 -9.99 -8.34 29.41
CA MET A 30 -9.47 -9.51 28.68
C MET A 30 -7.99 -9.35 28.30
N VAL A 31 -7.55 -8.16 27.94
CA VAL A 31 -6.13 -7.85 27.67
C VAL A 31 -5.32 -7.92 28.95
N LEU A 32 -5.83 -7.39 30.07
CA LEU A 32 -5.21 -7.52 31.40
C LEU A 32 -5.16 -8.98 31.87
N ALA A 33 -6.21 -9.75 31.66
CA ALA A 33 -6.24 -11.18 31.96
C ALA A 33 -5.27 -11.98 31.10
N LEU A 34 -5.16 -11.70 29.79
CA LEU A 34 -4.17 -12.30 28.90
C LEU A 34 -2.74 -11.88 29.27
N SER A 35 -2.53 -10.65 29.69
CA SER A 35 -1.23 -10.18 30.20
C SER A 35 -0.88 -10.86 31.54
N ALA A 36 -1.85 -11.06 32.42
CA ALA A 36 -1.68 -11.81 33.66
C ALA A 36 -1.42 -13.31 33.42
N VAL A 37 -2.09 -13.89 32.44
CA VAL A 37 -1.81 -15.28 31.98
C VAL A 37 -0.43 -15.37 31.34
N GLY A 38 -0.03 -14.39 30.52
CA GLY A 38 1.34 -14.28 30.00
C GLY A 38 2.38 -14.17 31.12
N PHE A 39 2.13 -13.34 32.13
CA PHE A 39 2.98 -13.21 33.30
C PHE A 39 3.01 -14.50 34.15
N LEU A 40 1.87 -15.17 34.31
CA LEU A 40 1.77 -16.46 35.01
C LEU A 40 2.50 -17.56 34.24
N LEU A 41 2.41 -17.57 32.90
CA LEU A 41 3.20 -18.45 32.03
C LEU A 41 4.70 -18.17 32.16
N ILE A 42 5.13 -16.92 32.21
CA ILE A 42 6.51 -16.52 32.45
C ILE A 42 6.96 -17.02 33.83
N ALA A 43 6.13 -16.82 34.87
CA ALA A 43 6.43 -17.26 36.23
C ALA A 43 6.53 -18.79 36.31
N THR A 44 5.58 -19.50 35.73
CA THR A 44 5.56 -20.99 35.75
C THR A 44 6.69 -21.58 34.93
N THR A 45 7.05 -21.00 33.79
CA THR A 45 8.18 -21.44 32.96
C THR A 45 9.50 -21.13 33.66
N ALA A 46 9.66 -19.97 34.32
CA ALA A 46 10.84 -19.68 35.12
C ALA A 46 11.01 -20.66 36.29
N PHE A 47 9.94 -21.00 37.01
CA PHE A 47 9.96 -22.05 38.06
C PHE A 47 10.25 -23.45 37.53
N ALA A 48 9.74 -23.80 36.33
CA ALA A 48 10.02 -25.09 35.71
C ALA A 48 11.47 -25.23 35.24
N VAL A 49 12.09 -24.10 34.82
CA VAL A 49 13.52 -24.05 34.41
C VAL A 49 14.45 -24.35 35.55
N ASP A 50 14.08 -24.01 36.79
CA ASP A 50 14.95 -24.20 37.98
C ASP A 50 14.92 -25.63 38.57
N ARG A 51 13.79 -26.33 38.43
CA ARG A 51 13.55 -27.63 39.07
C ARG A 51 13.60 -28.82 38.15
N GLY A 52 13.76 -28.62 36.83
CA GLY A 52 13.77 -29.66 35.81
C GLY A 52 15.17 -30.06 35.33
N PRO A 53 15.29 -31.14 34.50
CA PRO A 53 16.52 -31.42 33.78
C PRO A 53 16.92 -30.20 32.98
N GLN A 54 18.25 -29.95 32.90
CA GLN A 54 18.75 -28.73 32.22
C GLN A 54 18.10 -28.55 30.85
N ILE A 55 17.30 -27.46 30.69
CA ILE A 55 16.70 -27.14 29.42
C ILE A 55 17.82 -26.90 28.41
N SER A 56 17.73 -27.57 27.26
CA SER A 56 18.71 -27.41 26.18
C SER A 56 18.76 -25.94 25.71
N SER A 57 19.86 -25.52 25.15
CA SER A 57 20.08 -24.19 24.59
C SER A 57 18.98 -23.84 23.56
N ASP A 58 18.61 -24.81 22.70
CA ASP A 58 17.59 -24.68 21.66
C ASP A 58 16.18 -24.44 22.23
N ALA A 59 15.79 -25.20 23.25
CA ALA A 59 14.50 -25.05 23.91
C ALA A 59 14.37 -23.70 24.61
N ARG A 60 15.45 -23.21 25.23
CA ARG A 60 15.50 -21.88 25.83
C ARG A 60 15.38 -20.76 24.80
N PHE A 61 16.06 -20.91 23.66
CA PHE A 61 15.95 -19.99 22.55
C PHE A 61 14.50 -19.91 22.01
N LEU A 62 13.84 -21.05 21.80
CA LEU A 62 12.43 -21.09 21.42
C LEU A 62 11.53 -20.41 22.44
N LEU A 63 11.78 -20.64 23.75
CA LEU A 63 11.04 -19.97 24.82
C LEU A 63 11.20 -18.45 24.78
N GLN A 64 12.42 -17.95 24.55
CA GLN A 64 12.71 -16.53 24.43
C GLN A 64 11.95 -15.91 23.26
N ILE A 65 11.94 -16.57 22.08
CA ILE A 65 11.18 -16.11 20.90
C ILE A 65 9.68 -16.06 21.22
N VAL A 66 9.12 -17.13 21.78
CA VAL A 66 7.69 -17.18 22.11
C VAL A 66 7.30 -16.08 23.10
N LEU A 67 8.09 -15.86 24.15
CA LEU A 67 7.83 -14.81 25.13
C LEU A 67 7.89 -13.41 24.49
N LEU A 68 8.93 -13.15 23.71
CA LEU A 68 9.05 -11.87 23.00
C LEU A 68 7.88 -11.64 22.05
N LEU A 69 7.49 -12.66 21.25
CA LEU A 69 6.37 -12.55 20.32
C LEU A 69 5.05 -12.26 21.03
N VAL A 70 4.74 -13.03 22.10
CA VAL A 70 3.48 -12.84 22.84
C VAL A 70 3.42 -11.47 23.49
N CYS A 71 4.47 -11.09 24.27
CA CYS A 71 4.49 -9.81 24.97
C CYS A 71 4.50 -8.62 23.98
N ALA A 72 5.34 -8.70 22.95
CA ALA A 72 5.43 -7.65 21.95
C ALA A 72 4.14 -7.49 21.14
N ARG A 73 3.44 -8.61 20.82
CA ARG A 73 2.17 -8.55 20.10
C ARG A 73 1.07 -7.96 20.97
N LEU A 74 0.95 -8.39 22.22
CA LEU A 74 -0.07 -7.89 23.15
C LEU A 74 0.11 -6.38 23.43
N LEU A 75 1.32 -5.95 23.75
CA LEU A 75 1.57 -4.53 23.98
C LEU A 75 1.49 -3.70 22.70
N GLY A 76 1.94 -4.24 21.57
CA GLY A 76 1.81 -3.59 20.27
C GLY A 76 0.35 -3.32 19.91
N GLU A 77 -0.52 -4.31 20.07
CA GLU A 77 -1.94 -4.18 19.85
C GLU A 77 -2.60 -3.18 20.83
N TRP A 78 -2.18 -3.21 22.10
CA TRP A 78 -2.66 -2.26 23.10
C TRP A 78 -2.27 -0.82 22.75
N MET A 79 -1.03 -0.59 22.30
CA MET A 79 -0.55 0.72 21.82
C MET A 79 -1.36 1.21 20.63
N GLN A 80 -1.64 0.37 19.64
CA GLN A 80 -2.49 0.75 18.50
C GLN A 80 -3.89 1.19 18.94
N ARG A 81 -4.49 0.52 19.93
CA ARG A 81 -5.82 0.89 20.46
C ARG A 81 -5.86 2.26 21.11
N ILE A 82 -4.76 2.73 21.67
CA ILE A 82 -4.63 4.07 22.22
C ILE A 82 -4.11 5.10 21.21
N GLY A 83 -4.04 4.72 19.92
CA GLY A 83 -3.57 5.57 18.83
C GLY A 83 -2.05 5.82 18.83
N GLN A 84 -1.29 4.87 19.36
CA GLN A 84 0.18 4.89 19.37
C GLN A 84 0.74 3.81 18.44
N PRO A 85 1.97 3.98 17.91
CA PRO A 85 2.58 2.97 17.03
C PRO A 85 2.81 1.64 17.75
N ALA A 86 2.51 0.51 17.07
CA ALA A 86 2.74 -0.83 17.61
C ALA A 86 4.21 -1.09 17.99
N VAL A 87 5.14 -0.48 17.26
CA VAL A 87 6.60 -0.55 17.52
C VAL A 87 6.94 -0.13 18.94
N MET A 88 6.26 0.91 19.46
CA MET A 88 6.47 1.37 20.84
C MET A 88 6.05 0.29 21.84
N GLY A 89 4.93 -0.40 21.60
CA GLY A 89 4.50 -1.51 22.44
C GLY A 89 5.48 -2.68 22.42
N GLN A 90 6.04 -3.01 21.27
CA GLN A 90 7.04 -4.07 21.11
C GLN A 90 8.33 -3.75 21.86
N LEU A 91 8.79 -2.51 21.77
CA LEU A 91 9.97 -2.02 22.50
C LEU A 91 9.74 -2.05 24.01
N ILE A 92 8.60 -1.55 24.48
CA ILE A 92 8.21 -1.57 25.89
C ILE A 92 8.10 -3.01 26.39
N ALA A 93 7.59 -3.95 25.59
CA ALA A 93 7.56 -5.38 25.95
C ALA A 93 8.96 -5.91 26.26
N GLY A 94 9.94 -5.60 25.42
CA GLY A 94 11.34 -5.93 25.68
C GLY A 94 11.88 -5.28 26.94
N MET A 95 11.59 -4.00 27.19
CA MET A 95 11.99 -3.31 28.42
C MET A 95 11.38 -3.94 29.67
N LEU A 96 10.13 -4.41 29.58
CA LEU A 96 9.46 -5.12 30.70
C LEU A 96 10.10 -6.47 31.00
N LEU A 97 10.50 -7.22 29.97
CA LEU A 97 11.18 -8.51 30.08
C LEU A 97 12.69 -8.37 30.41
N GLY A 98 13.23 -7.20 30.23
CA GLY A 98 14.65 -6.87 30.39
C GLY A 98 15.05 -6.50 31.82
N PRO A 99 16.30 -6.06 31.98
CA PRO A 99 16.88 -5.64 33.27
C PRO A 99 16.14 -4.42 33.84
N SER A 100 15.41 -3.65 33.03
CA SER A 100 14.73 -2.45 33.46
C SER A 100 13.58 -2.72 34.43
N VAL A 101 12.81 -3.80 34.25
CA VAL A 101 11.60 -4.10 35.04
C VAL A 101 11.71 -5.52 35.62
N LEU A 102 11.73 -6.57 34.79
CA LEU A 102 11.78 -7.96 35.29
C LEU A 102 13.08 -8.21 36.06
N GLY A 103 14.22 -7.72 35.55
CA GLY A 103 15.50 -7.84 36.21
C GLY A 103 15.59 -7.03 37.52
N ALA A 104 14.86 -5.92 37.66
CA ALA A 104 14.79 -5.14 38.89
C ALA A 104 13.89 -5.79 39.94
N ILE A 105 12.75 -6.40 39.51
CA ILE A 105 11.78 -7.01 40.44
C ILE A 105 12.16 -8.45 40.77
N TRP A 106 12.59 -9.21 39.76
CA TRP A 106 12.89 -10.64 39.87
C TRP A 106 14.17 -11.01 39.09
N PRO A 107 15.35 -10.66 39.57
CA PRO A 107 16.64 -10.83 38.88
C PRO A 107 16.91 -12.26 38.44
N TRP A 108 16.56 -13.21 39.27
CA TRP A 108 16.77 -14.64 39.01
C TRP A 108 15.94 -15.10 37.79
N ALA A 109 14.66 -14.72 37.71
CA ALA A 109 13.80 -15.09 36.58
C ALA A 109 14.32 -14.49 35.28
N GLN A 110 14.74 -13.24 35.30
CA GLN A 110 15.29 -12.56 34.12
C GLN A 110 16.55 -13.25 33.61
N GLN A 111 17.50 -13.58 34.52
CA GLN A 111 18.75 -14.26 34.14
C GLN A 111 18.53 -15.70 33.69
N SER A 112 17.52 -16.42 34.24
CA SER A 112 17.15 -17.76 33.81
C SER A 112 16.51 -17.78 32.40
N LEU A 113 15.65 -16.78 32.10
CA LEU A 113 14.98 -16.65 30.81
C LEU A 113 15.90 -16.08 29.72
N PHE A 114 16.68 -15.05 30.08
CA PHE A 114 17.58 -14.33 29.17
C PHE A 114 19.01 -14.33 29.71
N PRO A 115 19.69 -15.50 29.73
CA PRO A 115 21.06 -15.57 30.19
C PRO A 115 22.00 -14.79 29.27
N THR A 116 23.08 -14.27 29.85
CA THR A 116 24.09 -13.50 29.10
C THR A 116 25.15 -14.38 28.42
N ASN A 117 24.86 -15.68 28.22
CA ASN A 117 25.77 -16.61 27.55
C ASN A 117 25.94 -16.20 26.09
N ALA A 118 27.17 -16.21 25.58
CA ALA A 118 27.51 -15.85 24.21
C ALA A 118 26.72 -16.65 23.17
N GLU A 119 26.47 -17.94 23.42
CA GLU A 119 25.67 -18.80 22.53
C GLU A 119 24.24 -18.34 22.40
N GLN A 120 23.53 -18.06 23.49
CA GLN A 120 22.16 -17.57 23.48
C GLN A 120 22.02 -16.18 22.84
N GLN A 121 22.98 -15.30 23.14
CA GLN A 121 23.03 -13.97 22.54
C GLN A 121 23.27 -14.04 21.03
N ALA A 122 24.13 -14.95 20.56
CA ALA A 122 24.40 -15.17 19.15
C ALA A 122 23.14 -15.69 18.42
N MET A 123 22.42 -16.65 19.01
CA MET A 123 21.20 -17.22 18.40
C MET A 123 20.11 -16.15 18.21
N ILE A 124 19.79 -15.40 19.25
CA ILE A 124 18.74 -14.38 19.19
C ILE A 124 19.18 -13.17 18.37
N GLY A 125 20.48 -12.83 18.43
CA GLY A 125 21.10 -11.78 17.63
C GLY A 125 21.03 -12.06 16.14
N ALA A 126 21.30 -13.29 15.70
CA ALA A 126 21.20 -13.68 14.29
C ALA A 126 19.78 -13.51 13.73
N VAL A 127 18.75 -13.87 14.50
CA VAL A 127 17.35 -13.65 14.11
C VAL A 127 17.02 -12.16 14.05
N ALA A 128 17.54 -11.37 14.98
CA ALA A 128 17.35 -9.93 15.00
C ALA A 128 18.05 -9.24 13.82
N GLU A 129 19.25 -9.65 13.44
CA GLU A 129 20.00 -9.14 12.28
C GLU A 129 19.25 -9.46 10.97
N LEU A 130 18.78 -10.70 10.81
CA LEU A 130 17.91 -11.03 9.67
C LEU A 130 16.64 -10.18 9.68
N GLY A 131 16.06 -9.93 10.85
CA GLY A 131 14.92 -9.04 11.04
C GLY A 131 15.19 -7.61 10.58
N ILE A 132 16.37 -7.06 10.88
CA ILE A 132 16.78 -5.73 10.42
C ILE A 132 16.84 -5.69 8.89
N LEU A 133 17.49 -6.66 8.24
CA LEU A 133 17.62 -6.71 6.79
C LEU A 133 16.25 -6.76 6.10
N LEU A 134 15.35 -7.61 6.60
CA LEU A 134 14.00 -7.74 6.06
C LEU A 134 13.12 -6.50 6.35
N LEU A 135 13.28 -5.86 7.50
CA LEU A 135 12.61 -4.58 7.79
C LEU A 135 13.08 -3.47 6.86
N LEU A 136 14.36 -3.46 6.50
CA LEU A 136 14.92 -2.46 5.58
C LEU A 136 14.56 -2.74 4.13
N LEU A 137 14.52 -4.00 3.72
CA LEU A 137 13.89 -4.39 2.45
C LEU A 137 12.49 -3.78 2.36
N LEU A 138 11.65 -4.00 3.37
CA LEU A 138 10.28 -3.49 3.38
C LEU A 138 10.24 -1.95 3.38
N THR A 139 11.10 -1.29 4.14
CA THR A 139 11.20 0.17 4.16
C THR A 139 11.63 0.72 2.80
N GLY A 140 12.57 0.05 2.13
CA GLY A 140 12.97 0.36 0.76
C GLY A 140 11.82 0.18 -0.24
N MET A 141 11.05 -0.91 -0.16
CA MET A 141 9.89 -1.18 -1.02
C MET A 141 8.79 -0.11 -0.87
N GLU A 142 8.61 0.42 0.33
CA GLU A 142 7.67 1.52 0.62
C GLU A 142 8.15 2.89 0.12
N THR A 143 9.42 3.00 -0.28
CA THR A 143 10.03 4.25 -0.72
C THR A 143 9.60 4.60 -2.14
N ASP A 144 8.55 5.41 -2.27
CA ASP A 144 8.09 5.92 -3.57
C ASP A 144 8.76 7.26 -3.90
N LEU A 145 9.74 7.19 -4.81
CA LEU A 145 10.46 8.36 -5.27
C LEU A 145 9.60 9.30 -6.16
N SER A 146 8.44 8.86 -6.63
CA SER A 146 7.55 9.69 -7.45
C SER A 146 6.91 10.82 -6.63
N VAL A 147 6.60 10.57 -5.36
CA VAL A 147 6.04 11.55 -4.42
C VAL A 147 6.98 12.75 -4.22
N VAL A 148 8.29 12.51 -4.27
CA VAL A 148 9.32 13.57 -4.16
C VAL A 148 9.25 14.55 -5.32
N ARG A 149 8.74 14.13 -6.50
CA ARG A 149 8.68 14.99 -7.70
C ARG A 149 7.57 16.04 -7.68
N GLN A 150 6.49 15.81 -6.93
CA GLN A 150 5.31 16.70 -6.97
C GLN A 150 5.53 18.05 -6.28
N SER A 151 6.25 18.08 -5.15
CA SER A 151 6.51 19.31 -4.37
C SER A 151 7.99 19.53 -4.10
N ARG A 152 8.82 19.42 -5.14
CA ARG A 152 10.30 19.34 -5.06
C ARG A 152 10.92 20.35 -4.11
N ARG A 153 10.59 21.65 -4.27
CA ARG A 153 11.23 22.71 -3.49
C ARG A 153 10.92 22.61 -2.00
N ALA A 154 9.63 22.49 -1.64
CA ALA A 154 9.21 22.40 -0.25
C ALA A 154 9.79 21.14 0.42
N THR A 155 9.68 19.99 -0.25
CA THR A 155 10.20 18.71 0.24
C THR A 155 11.70 18.75 0.50
N PHE A 156 12.50 19.24 -0.46
CA PHE A 156 13.96 19.33 -0.28
C PHE A 156 14.36 20.30 0.83
N CYS A 157 13.74 21.49 0.89
CA CYS A 157 14.05 22.46 1.94
C CYS A 157 13.70 21.91 3.32
N VAL A 158 12.56 21.25 3.46
CA VAL A 158 12.10 20.62 4.73
C VAL A 158 13.04 19.48 5.13
N ALA A 159 13.38 18.57 4.21
CA ALA A 159 14.26 17.45 4.49
C ALA A 159 15.66 17.93 4.89
N ILE A 160 16.30 18.74 4.06
CA ILE A 160 17.69 19.17 4.31
C ILE A 160 17.78 19.99 5.59
N ALA A 161 16.93 21.01 5.79
CA ALA A 161 16.99 21.82 7.00
C ALA A 161 16.55 21.03 8.24
N GLY A 162 15.49 20.18 8.10
CA GLY A 162 15.00 19.32 9.16
C GLY A 162 15.99 18.23 9.59
N MET A 163 16.90 17.83 8.72
CA MET A 163 17.98 16.90 9.04
C MET A 163 19.24 17.62 9.53
N ALA A 164 19.68 18.68 8.85
CA ALA A 164 20.94 19.35 9.13
C ALA A 164 20.99 19.95 10.54
N VAL A 165 19.90 20.61 10.99
CA VAL A 165 19.89 21.30 12.30
C VAL A 165 20.08 20.31 13.46
N PRO A 166 19.25 19.24 13.62
CA PRO A 166 19.46 18.28 14.72
C PRO A 166 20.72 17.44 14.53
N PHE A 167 21.15 17.16 13.30
CA PHE A 167 22.39 16.45 13.01
C PHE A 167 23.61 17.20 13.53
N LEU A 168 23.75 18.47 13.13
CA LEU A 168 24.87 19.32 13.57
C LEU A 168 24.86 19.54 15.08
N ALA A 169 23.68 19.72 15.67
CA ALA A 169 23.53 19.83 17.12
C ALA A 169 23.94 18.53 17.83
N GLY A 170 23.57 17.37 17.28
CA GLY A 170 23.96 16.07 17.79
C GLY A 170 25.45 15.77 17.66
N VAL A 171 26.05 16.12 16.53
CA VAL A 171 27.52 16.03 16.35
C VAL A 171 28.23 16.95 17.33
N ALA A 172 27.79 18.20 17.47
CA ALA A 172 28.39 19.15 18.41
C ALA A 172 28.24 18.69 19.89
N LEU A 173 27.13 18.02 20.22
CA LEU A 173 26.96 17.40 21.52
C LEU A 173 27.91 16.22 21.69
N GLY A 174 28.04 15.34 20.67
CA GLY A 174 28.94 14.19 20.68
C GLY A 174 30.41 14.58 20.88
N GLU A 175 30.86 15.65 20.22
CA GLU A 175 32.20 16.21 20.39
C GLU A 175 32.48 16.75 21.80
N LYS A 176 31.43 17.21 22.50
CA LYS A 176 31.52 17.76 23.87
C LYS A 176 31.22 16.73 24.95
N LEU A 177 30.94 15.48 24.59
CA LEU A 177 30.67 14.44 25.59
C LEU A 177 31.90 14.23 26.51
N PRO A 178 31.66 14.06 27.83
CA PRO A 178 32.74 13.64 28.76
C PRO A 178 33.31 12.28 28.34
N GLU A 179 34.63 12.11 28.51
CA GLU A 179 35.31 10.84 28.16
C GLU A 179 34.73 9.61 28.85
N ALA A 180 34.20 9.77 30.05
CA ALA A 180 33.55 8.70 30.81
C ALA A 180 32.27 8.14 30.12
N LEU A 181 31.68 8.86 29.18
CA LEU A 181 30.52 8.41 28.45
C LEU A 181 30.88 7.86 27.05
N LEU A 182 32.12 8.02 26.59
CA LEU A 182 32.62 7.48 25.34
C LEU A 182 33.08 6.05 25.52
N PRO A 183 32.79 5.15 24.56
CA PRO A 183 33.33 3.78 24.57
C PRO A 183 34.86 3.80 24.38
N ASP A 184 35.31 4.68 23.46
CA ASP A 184 36.70 4.87 23.10
C ASP A 184 36.90 6.37 22.72
N PRO A 185 37.76 7.12 23.44
CA PRO A 185 38.04 8.51 23.12
C PRO A 185 38.58 8.71 21.70
N ALA A 186 39.29 7.72 21.13
CA ALA A 186 39.78 7.77 19.74
C ALA A 186 38.67 7.71 18.72
N LYS A 187 37.50 7.15 19.07
CA LYS A 187 36.32 7.04 18.21
C LYS A 187 35.26 8.14 18.43
N ARG A 188 35.63 9.25 19.08
CA ARG A 188 34.75 10.38 19.43
C ARG A 188 33.93 10.83 18.21
N LEU A 189 34.57 11.04 17.05
CA LEU A 189 33.88 11.45 15.83
C LEU A 189 32.81 10.42 15.38
N VAL A 190 33.13 9.14 15.46
CA VAL A 190 32.15 8.07 15.10
C VAL A 190 30.96 8.12 16.05
N THR A 191 31.19 8.23 17.37
CA THR A 191 30.12 8.42 18.36
C THR A 191 29.28 9.66 18.06
N ALA A 192 29.93 10.79 17.72
CA ALA A 192 29.25 12.04 17.37
C ALA A 192 28.39 11.89 16.10
N LEU A 193 28.87 11.19 15.06
CA LEU A 193 28.11 10.91 13.84
C LEU A 193 26.91 10.01 14.11
N PHE A 194 27.06 8.94 14.91
CA PHE A 194 25.93 8.09 15.30
C PHE A 194 24.89 8.87 16.10
N LEU A 195 25.33 9.70 17.03
CA LEU A 195 24.46 10.56 17.83
C LEU A 195 23.73 11.58 16.96
N GLY A 196 24.45 12.28 16.07
CA GLY A 196 23.88 13.23 15.13
C GLY A 196 22.83 12.59 14.23
N THR A 197 23.12 11.38 13.72
CA THR A 197 22.18 10.66 12.88
C THR A 197 20.95 10.21 13.66
N ALA A 198 21.12 9.66 14.86
CA ALA A 198 20.01 9.25 15.72
C ALA A 198 19.09 10.44 16.10
N LEU A 199 19.64 11.67 16.21
CA LEU A 199 18.86 12.87 16.49
C LEU A 199 18.19 13.47 15.24
N SER A 200 18.66 13.14 14.04
CA SER A 200 18.23 13.82 12.81
C SER A 200 17.17 13.03 11.99
N VAL A 201 17.25 11.71 11.95
CA VAL A 201 16.37 10.88 11.13
C VAL A 201 14.93 10.90 11.65
N SER A 202 13.95 10.83 10.75
CA SER A 202 12.51 10.75 11.06
C SER A 202 11.94 9.45 10.53
N SER A 203 11.04 8.83 11.28
CA SER A 203 10.40 7.57 10.88
C SER A 203 9.28 7.78 9.88
N VAL A 204 9.48 7.40 8.62
CA VAL A 204 8.47 7.44 7.55
C VAL A 204 7.21 6.68 7.96
N LYS A 205 7.35 5.46 8.52
CA LYS A 205 6.22 4.58 8.87
C LYS A 205 5.27 5.22 9.87
N ILE A 206 5.82 5.85 10.91
CA ILE A 206 5.01 6.50 11.95
C ILE A 206 4.33 7.75 11.40
N VAL A 207 5.05 8.54 10.61
CA VAL A 207 4.50 9.72 9.91
C VAL A 207 3.32 9.30 9.03
N VAL A 208 3.51 8.33 8.15
CA VAL A 208 2.46 7.84 7.23
C VAL A 208 1.25 7.30 8.01
N MET A 209 1.48 6.52 9.08
CA MET A 209 0.42 5.97 9.89
C MET A 209 -0.47 7.06 10.48
N VAL A 210 0.11 8.07 11.14
CA VAL A 210 -0.66 9.15 11.78
C VAL A 210 -1.32 10.06 10.75
N VAL A 211 -0.61 10.42 9.68
CA VAL A 211 -1.14 11.26 8.59
C VAL A 211 -2.32 10.57 7.89
N ARG A 212 -2.23 9.23 7.68
CA ARG A 212 -3.33 8.41 7.14
C ARG A 212 -4.54 8.37 8.07
N GLU A 213 -4.31 8.17 9.36
CA GLU A 213 -5.35 8.06 10.38
C GLU A 213 -6.19 9.35 10.49
N VAL A 214 -5.54 10.49 10.30
CA VAL A 214 -6.20 11.82 10.29
C VAL A 214 -6.76 12.20 8.91
N GLY A 215 -6.52 11.37 7.86
CA GLY A 215 -7.02 11.62 6.51
C GLY A 215 -6.24 12.67 5.71
N PHE A 216 -5.01 13.00 6.13
CA PHE A 216 -4.17 14.04 5.50
C PHE A 216 -3.15 13.49 4.49
N LEU A 217 -3.13 12.19 4.22
CA LEU A 217 -2.11 11.57 3.36
C LEU A 217 -2.10 12.15 1.93
N ARG A 218 -3.26 12.53 1.41
CA ARG A 218 -3.42 13.14 0.08
C ARG A 218 -3.26 14.65 0.07
N ARG A 219 -3.31 15.29 1.23
CA ARG A 219 -3.10 16.74 1.31
C ARG A 219 -1.63 17.09 1.06
N THR A 220 -1.40 18.28 0.51
CA THR A 220 -0.06 18.77 0.15
C THR A 220 0.92 18.67 1.34
N VAL A 221 0.48 19.03 2.54
CA VAL A 221 1.29 18.94 3.76
C VAL A 221 1.66 17.49 4.09
N GLY A 222 0.70 16.55 3.96
CA GLY A 222 0.95 15.13 4.18
C GLY A 222 1.95 14.56 3.17
N GLN A 223 1.79 14.89 1.90
CA GLN A 223 2.71 14.47 0.83
C GLN A 223 4.14 15.01 1.05
N VAL A 224 4.27 16.30 1.37
CA VAL A 224 5.59 16.91 1.68
C VAL A 224 6.21 16.24 2.90
N MET A 225 5.43 15.94 3.93
CA MET A 225 5.89 15.28 5.15
C MET A 225 6.44 13.88 4.87
N VAL A 226 5.68 13.07 4.13
CA VAL A 226 6.10 11.71 3.74
C VAL A 226 7.34 11.75 2.85
N ALA A 227 7.33 12.60 1.82
CA ALA A 227 8.46 12.73 0.90
C ALA A 227 9.73 13.23 1.61
N ALA A 228 9.62 14.19 2.54
CA ALA A 228 10.76 14.67 3.33
C ALA A 228 11.30 13.57 4.26
N ALA A 229 10.42 12.76 4.89
CA ALA A 229 10.83 11.64 5.72
C ALA A 229 11.56 10.55 4.92
N ILE A 230 11.14 10.28 3.68
CA ILE A 230 11.85 9.36 2.75
C ILE A 230 13.27 9.87 2.44
N ILE A 231 13.42 11.16 2.18
CA ILE A 231 14.74 11.76 1.95
C ILE A 231 15.61 11.68 3.22
N ASP A 232 15.03 11.97 4.38
CA ASP A 232 15.72 11.87 5.68
C ASP A 232 16.26 10.45 5.92
N ASP A 233 15.43 9.42 5.72
CA ASP A 233 15.83 8.02 5.86
C ASP A 233 16.98 7.68 4.90
N THR A 234 16.85 8.06 3.61
CA THR A 234 17.88 7.79 2.59
C THR A 234 19.22 8.42 2.95
N ILE A 235 19.22 9.70 3.35
CA ILE A 235 20.45 10.39 3.75
C ILE A 235 21.00 9.80 5.05
N GLY A 236 20.12 9.44 6.01
CA GLY A 236 20.49 8.80 7.25
C GLY A 236 21.28 7.51 7.02
N TRP A 237 20.83 6.64 6.13
CA TRP A 237 21.52 5.39 5.80
C TRP A 237 22.88 5.64 5.14
N ILE A 238 23.04 6.68 4.31
CA ILE A 238 24.32 7.06 3.72
C ILE A 238 25.29 7.51 4.83
N VAL A 239 24.83 8.39 5.74
CA VAL A 239 25.68 8.89 6.84
C VAL A 239 26.10 7.75 7.79
N ILE A 240 25.19 6.84 8.12
CA ILE A 240 25.52 5.67 8.98
C ILE A 240 26.55 4.78 8.29
N SER A 241 26.38 4.55 6.98
CA SER A 241 27.34 3.75 6.20
C SER A 241 28.75 4.35 6.21
N ILE A 242 28.84 5.67 6.13
CA ILE A 242 30.10 6.40 6.25
C ILE A 242 30.67 6.27 7.68
N ALA A 243 29.85 6.46 8.71
CA ALA A 243 30.25 6.33 10.11
C ALA A 243 30.72 4.91 10.44
N PHE A 244 30.09 3.89 9.85
CA PHE A 244 30.50 2.49 9.98
C PHE A 244 31.86 2.24 9.34
N GLY A 245 32.08 2.71 8.11
CA GLY A 245 33.36 2.61 7.42
C GLY A 245 34.52 3.29 8.20
N LEU A 246 34.24 4.45 8.82
CA LEU A 246 35.19 5.14 9.71
C LEU A 246 35.50 4.34 10.97
N SER A 247 34.54 3.66 11.55
CA SER A 247 34.73 2.84 12.75
C SER A 247 35.68 1.67 12.53
N ALA A 248 35.67 1.09 11.32
CA ALA A 248 36.52 -0.05 10.98
C ALA A 248 38.02 0.27 10.90
N HIS A 249 38.41 1.54 10.67
CA HIS A 249 39.81 1.95 10.41
C HIS A 249 40.50 2.65 11.59
N GLY A 250 39.83 2.93 12.70
CA GLY A 250 40.37 3.30 14.00
C GLY A 250 41.00 4.69 14.11
N ALA A 251 41.31 5.41 13.02
CA ALA A 251 41.86 6.76 13.01
C ALA A 251 41.25 7.61 11.87
N PHE A 252 41.35 8.93 12.00
CA PHE A 252 40.92 9.85 10.94
C PHE A 252 41.83 9.69 9.72
N ASP A 253 41.49 8.76 8.83
CA ASP A 253 42.18 8.55 7.56
C ASP A 253 41.33 9.12 6.42
N PRO A 254 41.72 10.27 5.82
CA PRO A 254 41.01 10.85 4.69
C PRO A 254 40.88 9.89 3.51
N ALA A 255 41.83 8.98 3.32
CA ALA A 255 41.79 7.98 2.26
C ALA A 255 40.75 6.90 2.55
N ALA A 256 40.56 6.49 3.80
CA ALA A 256 39.48 5.58 4.20
C ALA A 256 38.11 6.22 4.01
N ILE A 257 37.95 7.50 4.37
CA ILE A 257 36.71 8.27 4.13
C ILE A 257 36.41 8.34 2.63
N ALA A 258 37.42 8.71 1.82
CA ALA A 258 37.25 8.78 0.38
C ALA A 258 36.89 7.42 -0.26
N ARG A 259 37.47 6.32 0.24
CA ARG A 259 37.13 4.95 -0.18
C ARG A 259 35.71 4.56 0.18
N SER A 260 35.29 4.82 1.42
CA SER A 260 33.90 4.52 1.86
C SER A 260 32.88 5.35 1.08
N LEU A 261 33.11 6.65 0.95
CA LEU A 261 32.24 7.57 0.19
C LEU A 261 32.19 7.19 -1.30
N GLY A 262 33.38 6.89 -1.89
CA GLY A 262 33.48 6.41 -3.25
C GLY A 262 32.79 5.07 -3.44
N GLY A 263 32.98 4.14 -2.54
CA GLY A 263 32.33 2.81 -2.54
C GLY A 263 30.81 2.91 -2.47
N VAL A 264 30.28 3.72 -1.54
CA VAL A 264 28.83 4.00 -1.45
C VAL A 264 28.31 4.64 -2.74
N THR A 265 29.00 5.63 -3.26
CA THR A 265 28.58 6.31 -4.50
C THR A 265 28.56 5.36 -5.69
N ILE A 266 29.63 4.57 -5.88
CA ILE A 266 29.72 3.58 -6.94
C ILE A 266 28.62 2.53 -6.78
N PHE A 267 28.42 2.02 -5.56
CA PHE A 267 27.36 1.06 -5.27
C PHE A 267 25.98 1.61 -5.64
N LEU A 268 25.63 2.83 -5.23
CA LEU A 268 24.35 3.45 -5.56
C LEU A 268 24.20 3.64 -7.09
N VAL A 269 25.21 4.20 -7.76
CA VAL A 269 25.17 4.41 -9.22
C VAL A 269 24.98 3.08 -9.95
N LEU A 270 25.76 2.04 -9.60
CA LEU A 270 25.64 0.72 -10.21
C LEU A 270 24.29 0.08 -9.91
N SER A 271 23.78 0.21 -8.68
CA SER A 271 22.48 -0.34 -8.26
C SER A 271 21.34 0.26 -9.06
N PHE A 272 21.29 1.59 -9.20
CA PHE A 272 20.20 2.26 -9.91
C PHE A 272 20.32 2.22 -11.44
N THR A 273 21.49 1.90 -11.99
CA THR A 273 21.70 1.76 -13.45
C THR A 273 21.64 0.31 -13.89
N VAL A 274 22.64 -0.50 -13.52
CA VAL A 274 22.78 -1.91 -13.90
C VAL A 274 21.93 -2.80 -12.99
N GLY A 275 22.01 -2.58 -11.68
CA GLY A 275 21.31 -3.38 -10.66
C GLY A 275 19.81 -3.39 -10.88
N ARG A 276 19.21 -2.23 -11.19
CA ARG A 276 17.78 -2.14 -11.54
C ARG A 276 17.38 -3.10 -12.66
N ARG A 277 18.18 -3.17 -13.74
CA ARG A 277 17.90 -4.05 -14.88
C ARG A 277 18.04 -5.53 -14.50
N LEU A 278 19.02 -5.85 -13.66
CA LEU A 278 19.27 -7.22 -13.19
C LEU A 278 18.16 -7.68 -12.25
N VAL A 279 17.78 -6.85 -11.28
CA VAL A 279 16.70 -7.14 -10.33
C VAL A 279 15.38 -7.37 -11.07
N PHE A 280 15.03 -6.49 -12.03
CA PHE A 280 13.81 -6.65 -12.82
C PHE A 280 13.83 -7.93 -13.66
N ARG A 281 14.98 -8.28 -14.28
CA ARG A 281 15.11 -9.52 -15.02
C ARG A 281 15.00 -10.75 -14.12
N ALA A 282 15.61 -10.73 -12.94
CA ALA A 282 15.55 -11.84 -12.00
C ALA A 282 14.14 -12.08 -11.47
N ILE A 283 13.43 -11.01 -11.06
CA ILE A 283 12.03 -11.08 -10.60
C ILE A 283 11.13 -11.56 -11.74
N ARG A 284 11.32 -11.04 -12.94
CA ARG A 284 10.58 -11.45 -14.12
C ARG A 284 10.83 -12.90 -14.45
N TRP A 285 12.08 -13.34 -14.47
CA TRP A 285 12.41 -14.74 -14.73
C TRP A 285 11.75 -15.68 -13.72
N ALA A 286 11.75 -15.32 -12.42
CA ALA A 286 11.06 -16.08 -11.38
C ALA A 286 9.54 -16.12 -11.62
N ASN A 287 8.92 -14.97 -11.94
CA ASN A 287 7.49 -14.90 -12.22
C ASN A 287 7.08 -15.66 -13.50
N ASP A 288 7.94 -15.66 -14.53
CA ASP A 288 7.62 -16.27 -15.83
C ASP A 288 7.79 -17.78 -15.83
N ASN A 289 8.76 -18.31 -15.06
CA ASN A 289 9.07 -19.73 -15.05
C ASN A 289 8.35 -20.54 -13.98
N PHE A 290 7.76 -19.87 -12.98
CA PHE A 290 7.07 -20.54 -11.88
C PHE A 290 5.62 -20.04 -11.73
N VAL A 291 4.74 -20.94 -11.32
CA VAL A 291 3.29 -20.66 -11.18
C VAL A 291 2.96 -20.02 -9.83
N SER A 292 3.74 -20.30 -8.79
CA SER A 292 3.48 -19.79 -7.44
C SER A 292 4.30 -18.53 -7.14
N ASP A 293 3.84 -17.73 -6.17
CA ASP A 293 4.53 -16.51 -5.72
C ASP A 293 5.80 -16.81 -4.90
N VAL A 294 5.92 -18.03 -4.36
CA VAL A 294 7.05 -18.43 -3.49
C VAL A 294 8.42 -18.24 -4.13
N PRO A 295 8.67 -18.65 -5.41
CA PRO A 295 9.93 -18.38 -6.09
C PRO A 295 10.25 -16.89 -6.25
N VAL A 296 9.23 -16.04 -6.43
CA VAL A 296 9.41 -14.58 -6.52
C VAL A 296 9.85 -14.03 -5.17
N ILE A 297 9.19 -14.45 -4.08
CA ILE A 297 9.59 -14.09 -2.70
C ILE A 297 11.02 -14.55 -2.41
N THR A 298 11.37 -15.79 -2.81
CA THR A 298 12.73 -16.33 -2.66
C THR A 298 13.73 -15.48 -3.43
N ALA A 299 13.43 -15.11 -4.69
CA ALA A 299 14.30 -14.24 -5.50
C ALA A 299 14.51 -12.88 -4.83
N ILE A 300 13.46 -12.28 -4.26
CA ILE A 300 13.53 -11.01 -3.51
C ILE A 300 14.47 -11.14 -2.29
N ILE A 301 14.34 -12.21 -1.52
CA ILE A 301 15.22 -12.46 -0.36
C ILE A 301 16.67 -12.67 -0.78
N VAL A 302 16.91 -13.46 -1.85
CA VAL A 302 18.26 -13.69 -2.42
C VAL A 302 18.87 -12.40 -2.93
N ILE A 303 18.11 -11.57 -3.67
CA ILE A 303 18.58 -10.25 -4.13
C ILE A 303 18.97 -9.37 -2.94
N THR A 304 18.13 -9.35 -1.90
CA THR A 304 18.37 -8.56 -0.67
C THR A 304 19.66 -9.01 0.03
N GLY A 305 19.82 -10.31 0.23
CA GLY A 305 21.04 -10.89 0.82
C GLY A 305 22.29 -10.62 -0.03
N THR A 306 22.17 -10.76 -1.36
CA THR A 306 23.29 -10.50 -2.28
C THR A 306 23.73 -9.03 -2.22
N MET A 307 22.80 -8.08 -2.24
CA MET A 307 23.11 -6.66 -2.17
C MET A 307 23.66 -6.27 -0.78
N ALA A 308 23.17 -6.90 0.28
CA ALA A 308 23.71 -6.74 1.63
C ALA A 308 25.18 -7.23 1.71
N LEU A 309 25.49 -8.40 1.13
CA LEU A 309 26.86 -8.93 1.07
C LEU A 309 27.79 -8.07 0.20
N ILE A 310 27.28 -7.49 -0.89
CA ILE A 310 28.05 -6.55 -1.73
C ILE A 310 28.45 -5.32 -0.92
N THR A 311 27.52 -4.74 -0.16
CA THR A 311 27.83 -3.57 0.69
C THR A 311 28.81 -3.90 1.80
N ASP A 312 28.69 -5.06 2.42
CA ASP A 312 29.65 -5.57 3.42
C ASP A 312 31.05 -5.71 2.83
N ALA A 313 31.17 -6.34 1.65
CA ALA A 313 32.44 -6.51 0.94
C ALA A 313 33.13 -5.20 0.55
N ILE A 314 32.37 -4.11 0.36
CA ILE A 314 32.88 -2.74 0.10
C ILE A 314 33.33 -2.06 1.42
N GLY A 315 33.08 -2.68 2.57
CA GLY A 315 33.33 -2.07 3.89
C GLY A 315 32.23 -1.10 4.35
N VAL A 316 31.03 -1.30 3.82
CA VAL A 316 29.81 -0.57 4.16
C VAL A 316 28.85 -1.52 4.86
N ASN A 317 27.96 -1.02 5.69
CA ASN A 317 27.03 -1.87 6.42
C ASN A 317 26.04 -2.60 5.49
N THR A 318 25.72 -3.89 5.78
CA THR A 318 24.74 -4.74 5.08
C THR A 318 23.35 -4.10 4.92
N VAL A 319 22.98 -3.28 5.87
CA VAL A 319 21.72 -2.54 5.99
C VAL A 319 21.44 -1.67 4.76
N LEU A 320 22.46 -0.95 4.25
CA LEU A 320 22.31 -0.13 3.05
C LEU A 320 21.96 -0.98 1.83
N GLY A 321 22.61 -2.14 1.69
CA GLY A 321 22.33 -3.09 0.60
C GLY A 321 20.90 -3.58 0.62
N ALA A 322 20.38 -3.97 1.79
CA ALA A 322 19.00 -4.40 1.96
C ALA A 322 17.99 -3.29 1.67
N PHE A 323 18.26 -2.05 2.11
CA PHE A 323 17.42 -0.89 1.83
C PHE A 323 17.35 -0.56 0.33
N VAL A 324 18.51 -0.53 -0.36
CA VAL A 324 18.56 -0.28 -1.81
C VAL A 324 17.91 -1.40 -2.61
N ALA A 325 18.10 -2.67 -2.19
CA ALA A 325 17.38 -3.81 -2.77
C ALA A 325 15.86 -3.59 -2.68
N GLY A 326 15.37 -3.15 -1.52
CA GLY A 326 13.97 -2.81 -1.30
C GLY A 326 13.46 -1.75 -2.28
N ILE A 327 14.20 -0.66 -2.49
CA ILE A 327 13.82 0.38 -3.46
C ILE A 327 13.71 -0.20 -4.87
N LEU A 328 14.66 -1.04 -5.29
CA LEU A 328 14.66 -1.64 -6.63
C LEU A 328 13.51 -2.64 -6.80
N VAL A 329 13.23 -3.46 -5.79
CA VAL A 329 12.12 -4.41 -5.77
C VAL A 329 10.78 -3.68 -5.79
N GLY A 330 10.60 -2.65 -4.95
CA GLY A 330 9.37 -1.86 -4.88
C GLY A 330 9.03 -1.11 -6.17
N GLN A 331 10.04 -0.81 -7.00
CA GLN A 331 9.84 -0.22 -8.33
C GLN A 331 9.56 -1.25 -9.43
N SER A 332 9.54 -2.55 -9.11
CA SER A 332 9.25 -3.59 -10.10
C SER A 332 7.75 -3.63 -10.43
N PRO A 333 7.37 -3.53 -11.71
CA PRO A 333 5.96 -3.59 -12.13
C PRO A 333 5.31 -4.96 -11.90
N ILE A 334 6.10 -6.00 -11.61
CA ILE A 334 5.64 -7.38 -11.38
C ILE A 334 5.30 -7.62 -9.90
N LEU A 335 5.69 -6.72 -9.01
CA LEU A 335 5.39 -6.85 -7.59
C LEU A 335 3.89 -6.68 -7.37
N THR A 336 3.16 -7.79 -7.23
CA THR A 336 1.73 -7.78 -6.94
C THR A 336 1.47 -7.44 -5.47
N ARG A 337 0.28 -6.90 -5.16
CA ARG A 337 -0.13 -6.66 -3.77
C ARG A 337 -0.06 -7.93 -2.93
N HIS A 338 -0.36 -9.07 -3.52
CA HIS A 338 -0.33 -10.35 -2.83
C HIS A 338 1.07 -10.73 -2.33
N ILE A 339 2.10 -10.55 -3.16
CA ILE A 339 3.51 -10.78 -2.78
C ILE A 339 3.94 -9.79 -1.68
N ASP A 340 3.58 -8.52 -1.82
CA ASP A 340 3.87 -7.49 -0.81
C ASP A 340 3.20 -7.83 0.53
N GLU A 341 1.93 -8.24 0.53
CA GLU A 341 1.18 -8.62 1.74
C GLU A 341 1.78 -9.86 2.43
N GLN A 342 2.22 -10.87 1.68
CA GLN A 342 2.87 -12.06 2.25
C GLN A 342 4.21 -11.70 2.93
N LEU A 343 5.05 -10.90 2.28
CA LEU A 343 6.31 -10.43 2.85
C LEU A 343 6.06 -9.58 4.11
N ARG A 344 5.13 -8.62 4.05
CA ARG A 344 4.73 -7.80 5.20
C ARG A 344 4.19 -8.65 6.33
N GLY A 345 3.33 -9.61 6.02
CA GLY A 345 2.75 -10.51 7.02
C GLY A 345 3.82 -11.23 7.83
N LEU A 346 4.78 -11.85 7.15
CA LEU A 346 5.88 -12.56 7.80
C LEU A 346 6.78 -11.62 8.63
N ILE A 347 7.17 -10.48 8.05
CA ILE A 347 8.10 -9.53 8.70
C ILE A 347 7.44 -8.94 9.95
N PHE A 348 6.17 -8.52 9.86
CA PHE A 348 5.46 -7.92 10.98
C PHE A 348 5.01 -8.92 12.03
N ALA A 349 4.77 -10.19 11.66
CA ALA A 349 4.36 -11.21 12.61
C ALA A 349 5.55 -11.76 13.42
N LEU A 350 6.70 -11.95 12.80
CA LEU A 350 7.83 -12.65 13.40
C LEU A 350 9.04 -11.74 13.68
N PHE A 351 9.60 -11.13 12.65
CA PHE A 351 10.91 -10.48 12.76
C PHE A 351 10.85 -9.13 13.48
N MET A 352 9.84 -8.31 13.20
CA MET A 352 9.70 -7.00 13.82
C MET A 352 9.51 -7.06 15.35
N PRO A 353 8.62 -7.92 15.92
CA PRO A 353 8.50 -8.07 17.37
C PRO A 353 9.75 -8.57 18.04
N ILE A 354 10.50 -9.50 17.40
CA ILE A 354 11.76 -10.03 17.96
C ILE A 354 12.82 -8.94 18.00
N PHE A 355 13.01 -8.21 16.90
CA PHE A 355 14.01 -7.15 16.83
C PHE A 355 13.74 -6.02 17.84
N PHE A 356 12.52 -5.46 17.87
CA PHE A 356 12.20 -4.38 18.82
C PHE A 356 12.14 -4.89 20.25
N GLY A 357 11.64 -6.11 20.45
CA GLY A 357 11.68 -6.76 21.75
C GLY A 357 13.11 -6.94 22.27
N LEU A 358 14.04 -7.38 21.41
CA LEU A 358 15.45 -7.50 21.78
C LEU A 358 16.09 -6.13 22.06
N ALA A 359 15.83 -5.12 21.25
CA ALA A 359 16.30 -3.76 21.50
C ALA A 359 15.78 -3.22 22.84
N GLY A 360 14.51 -3.50 23.18
CA GLY A 360 13.97 -3.20 24.50
C GLY A 360 14.62 -3.99 25.61
N LEU A 361 14.87 -5.28 25.41
CA LEU A 361 15.50 -6.18 26.38
C LEU A 361 16.93 -5.72 26.72
N THR A 362 17.66 -5.21 25.75
CA THR A 362 19.02 -4.66 25.97
C THR A 362 18.98 -3.27 26.62
N THR A 363 17.83 -2.62 26.69
CA THR A 363 17.68 -1.29 27.29
C THR A 363 17.61 -1.40 28.81
N ASN A 364 18.50 -0.70 29.52
CA ASN A 364 18.53 -0.67 31.01
C ASN A 364 18.18 0.75 31.51
N LEU A 365 16.89 0.99 31.77
CA LEU A 365 16.40 2.28 32.26
C LEU A 365 16.97 2.66 33.64
N ALA A 366 17.39 1.69 34.46
CA ALA A 366 17.99 1.98 35.74
C ALA A 366 19.30 2.79 35.60
N VAL A 367 19.98 2.71 34.47
CA VAL A 367 21.19 3.50 34.21
C VAL A 367 20.85 5.00 34.10
N LEU A 368 19.64 5.35 33.67
CA LEU A 368 19.18 6.74 33.58
C LEU A 368 18.97 7.42 34.94
N THR A 369 18.91 6.65 36.03
CA THR A 369 18.81 7.23 37.38
C THR A 369 20.09 7.95 37.82
N LYS A 370 21.20 7.72 37.12
CA LYS A 370 22.45 8.46 37.35
C LYS A 370 22.25 9.90 36.86
N PRO A 371 22.49 10.93 37.71
CA PRO A 371 22.15 12.32 37.41
C PRO A 371 22.71 12.84 36.08
N GLY A 372 23.97 12.50 35.77
CA GLY A 372 24.61 12.93 34.51
C GLY A 372 23.94 12.37 33.25
N LEU A 373 23.49 11.10 33.28
CA LEU A 373 22.88 10.45 32.15
C LEU A 373 21.41 10.87 31.99
N LEU A 374 20.71 11.15 33.08
CA LEU A 374 19.36 11.72 33.04
C LEU A 374 19.36 13.10 32.36
N HIS A 375 20.27 14.00 32.79
CA HIS A 375 20.39 15.33 32.17
C HIS A 375 20.75 15.23 30.69
N LEU A 376 21.64 14.31 30.32
CA LEU A 376 21.99 14.05 28.93
C LEU A 376 20.77 13.57 28.14
N THR A 377 19.99 12.65 28.69
CA THR A 377 18.77 12.14 28.04
C THR A 377 17.73 13.24 27.83
N ILE A 378 17.51 14.09 28.83
CA ILE A 378 16.63 15.27 28.71
C ILE A 378 17.17 16.23 27.62
N GLY A 379 18.49 16.46 27.62
CA GLY A 379 19.15 17.26 26.59
C GLY A 379 18.98 16.66 25.20
N LEU A 380 19.10 15.35 25.04
CA LEU A 380 18.88 14.65 23.77
C LEU A 380 17.44 14.81 23.30
N VAL A 381 16.44 14.63 24.17
CA VAL A 381 15.02 14.85 23.85
C VAL A 381 14.78 16.29 23.41
N ALA A 382 15.34 17.24 24.12
CA ALA A 382 15.21 18.67 23.80
C ALA A 382 15.87 19.03 22.46
N ILE A 383 17.13 18.63 22.24
CA ILE A 383 17.85 18.88 20.98
C ILE A 383 17.15 18.19 19.81
N ALA A 384 16.76 16.94 19.99
CA ALA A 384 16.05 16.17 18.96
C ALA A 384 14.73 16.85 18.56
N SER A 385 13.90 17.24 19.52
CA SER A 385 12.59 17.82 19.26
C SER A 385 12.68 19.27 18.80
N LEU A 386 13.39 20.12 19.51
CA LEU A 386 13.51 21.54 19.18
C LEU A 386 14.33 21.74 17.90
N GLY A 387 15.42 20.98 17.72
CA GLY A 387 16.25 21.05 16.52
C GLY A 387 15.48 20.59 15.28
N LYS A 388 14.72 19.49 15.41
CA LYS A 388 13.89 19.00 14.30
C LYS A 388 12.79 19.98 13.95
N PHE A 389 12.05 20.45 14.96
CA PHE A 389 10.97 21.43 14.78
C PHE A 389 11.49 22.71 14.14
N ALA A 390 12.59 23.29 14.66
CA ALA A 390 13.17 24.50 14.12
C ALA A 390 13.69 24.32 12.69
N GLY A 391 14.40 23.22 12.42
CA GLY A 391 14.91 22.90 11.08
C GLY A 391 13.78 22.74 10.06
N VAL A 392 12.77 21.94 10.40
CA VAL A 392 11.60 21.70 9.52
C VAL A 392 10.80 22.99 9.32
N TYR A 393 10.57 23.77 10.38
CA TYR A 393 9.86 25.04 10.27
C TYR A 393 10.60 26.02 9.35
N LEU A 394 11.91 26.21 9.55
CA LEU A 394 12.74 27.05 8.69
C LEU A 394 12.76 26.54 7.24
N GLY A 395 12.96 25.24 7.05
CA GLY A 395 12.91 24.60 5.73
C GLY A 395 11.56 24.79 5.05
N GLY A 396 10.46 24.65 5.76
CA GLY A 396 9.10 24.90 5.25
C GLY A 396 8.90 26.34 4.81
N ARG A 397 9.36 27.30 5.61
CA ARG A 397 9.30 28.75 5.26
C ARG A 397 10.13 29.10 4.02
N VAL A 398 11.35 28.54 3.91
CA VAL A 398 12.21 28.66 2.71
C VAL A 398 11.57 27.96 1.50
N GLY A 399 10.87 26.84 1.74
CA GLY A 399 10.09 26.09 0.75
C GLY A 399 8.79 26.79 0.30
N ARG A 400 8.49 27.97 0.83
CA ARG A 400 7.29 28.80 0.55
C ARG A 400 5.98 28.23 1.12
N LEU A 401 6.05 27.41 2.13
CA LEU A 401 4.88 26.96 2.88
C LEU A 401 4.41 28.04 3.87
N ASN A 402 3.14 28.03 4.18
CA ASN A 402 2.61 28.95 5.19
C ASN A 402 3.05 28.53 6.62
N SER A 403 2.87 29.41 7.60
CA SER A 403 3.35 29.16 8.97
C SER A 403 2.63 27.98 9.63
N ALA A 404 1.34 27.79 9.35
CA ALA A 404 0.57 26.69 9.93
C ALA A 404 0.99 25.33 9.33
N GLU A 405 1.24 25.28 8.04
CA GLU A 405 1.80 24.11 7.35
C GLU A 405 3.19 23.77 7.89
N ALA A 406 4.07 24.76 8.05
CA ALA A 406 5.41 24.57 8.57
C ALA A 406 5.39 24.06 10.02
N VAL A 407 4.44 24.52 10.86
CA VAL A 407 4.22 24.00 12.24
C VAL A 407 3.75 22.54 12.19
N ALA A 408 2.79 22.22 11.33
CA ALA A 408 2.29 20.85 11.21
C ALA A 408 3.39 19.88 10.75
N LEU A 409 4.21 20.30 9.78
CA LEU A 409 5.40 19.55 9.34
C LEU A 409 6.40 19.36 10.49
N GLY A 410 6.68 20.41 11.29
CA GLY A 410 7.57 20.35 12.45
C GLY A 410 7.08 19.36 13.51
N CYS A 411 5.76 19.32 13.77
CA CYS A 411 5.16 18.34 14.67
C CYS A 411 5.29 16.90 14.12
N GLY A 412 4.97 16.68 12.83
CA GLY A 412 4.96 15.37 12.22
C GLY A 412 6.35 14.78 12.01
N MET A 413 7.32 15.60 11.61
CA MET A 413 8.70 15.16 11.36
C MET A 413 9.48 14.85 12.65
N ASN A 414 8.91 15.12 13.83
CA ASN A 414 9.48 14.70 15.12
C ASN A 414 9.20 13.23 15.46
N ALA A 415 8.55 12.49 14.56
CA ALA A 415 8.34 11.06 14.70
C ALA A 415 9.67 10.30 14.61
N ARG A 416 9.93 9.49 15.61
CA ARG A 416 11.09 8.61 15.67
C ARG A 416 10.62 7.18 15.77
N GLY A 417 11.42 6.22 15.30
CA GLY A 417 10.89 4.85 15.24
C GLY A 417 11.93 3.79 15.04
N SER A 418 11.68 2.92 14.06
CA SER A 418 12.55 1.78 13.76
C SER A 418 13.95 2.20 13.38
N THR A 419 14.11 3.24 12.60
CA THR A 419 15.40 3.66 12.04
C THR A 419 16.38 4.09 13.15
N GLU A 420 15.91 4.90 14.11
CA GLU A 420 16.77 5.35 15.22
C GLU A 420 17.21 4.21 16.14
N ILE A 421 16.32 3.25 16.38
CA ILE A 421 16.62 2.08 17.19
C ILE A 421 17.62 1.18 16.48
N ILE A 422 17.48 1.01 15.16
CA ILE A 422 18.45 0.28 14.33
C ILE A 422 19.82 0.98 14.40
N VAL A 423 19.86 2.30 14.20
CA VAL A 423 21.07 3.12 14.30
C VAL A 423 21.74 2.95 15.66
N ALA A 424 20.96 3.04 16.74
CA ALA A 424 21.48 2.89 18.11
C ALA A 424 22.01 1.48 18.35
N THR A 425 21.30 0.44 17.88
CA THR A 425 21.72 -0.97 18.01
C THR A 425 23.02 -1.22 17.24
N MET A 426 23.12 -0.70 16.02
CA MET A 426 24.35 -0.78 15.22
C MET A 426 25.50 -0.05 15.89
N GLY A 427 25.27 1.15 16.40
CA GLY A 427 26.30 1.90 17.13
C GLY A 427 26.78 1.17 18.37
N LEU A 428 25.89 0.46 19.07
CA LEU A 428 26.25 -0.38 20.21
C LEU A 428 27.07 -1.62 19.79
N SER A 429 26.65 -2.32 18.73
CA SER A 429 27.30 -3.56 18.26
C SER A 429 28.73 -3.33 17.77
N ILE A 430 29.03 -2.19 17.14
CA ILE A 430 30.40 -1.84 16.69
C ILE A 430 31.23 -1.10 17.78
N GLY A 431 30.68 -0.97 18.98
CA GLY A 431 31.35 -0.25 20.08
C GLY A 431 31.50 1.26 19.83
N ALA A 432 30.66 1.87 19.01
CA ALA A 432 30.58 3.32 18.81
C ALA A 432 29.73 4.02 19.89
N LEU A 433 28.82 3.28 20.52
CA LEU A 433 27.97 3.76 21.61
C LEU A 433 28.16 2.92 22.86
N THR A 434 28.14 3.55 24.03
CA THR A 434 28.03 2.85 25.32
C THR A 434 26.59 2.40 25.55
N GLN A 435 26.42 1.42 26.46
CA GLN A 435 25.08 1.00 26.91
C GLN A 435 24.25 2.17 27.47
N GLY A 436 24.90 3.13 28.13
CA GLY A 436 24.23 4.34 28.62
C GLY A 436 23.72 5.26 27.50
N LEU A 437 24.55 5.51 26.50
CA LEU A 437 24.14 6.31 25.32
C LEU A 437 23.05 5.60 24.53
N PHE A 438 23.17 4.29 24.31
CA PHE A 438 22.12 3.49 23.67
C PHE A 438 20.79 3.65 24.40
N THR A 439 20.79 3.44 25.74
CA THR A 439 19.58 3.58 26.55
C THR A 439 18.99 5.00 26.47
N ALA A 440 19.84 6.04 26.48
CA ALA A 440 19.41 7.42 26.36
C ALA A 440 18.75 7.71 24.99
N ILE A 441 19.32 7.19 23.89
CA ILE A 441 18.74 7.32 22.54
C ILE A 441 17.39 6.58 22.45
N VAL A 442 17.31 5.36 22.97
CA VAL A 442 16.07 4.59 22.98
C VAL A 442 14.98 5.29 23.81
N ALA A 443 15.32 5.79 24.99
CA ALA A 443 14.40 6.57 25.82
C ALA A 443 13.92 7.85 25.11
N MET A 444 14.85 8.57 24.46
CA MET A 444 14.52 9.72 23.63
C MET A 444 13.54 9.34 22.51
N ALA A 445 13.79 8.26 21.78
CA ALA A 445 12.95 7.79 20.70
C ALA A 445 11.52 7.45 21.16
N VAL A 446 11.38 6.81 22.33
CA VAL A 446 10.09 6.51 22.95
C VAL A 446 9.34 7.80 23.28
N VAL A 447 9.95 8.73 23.99
CA VAL A 447 9.32 9.99 24.43
C VAL A 447 8.87 10.82 23.24
N THR A 448 9.74 11.03 22.25
CA THR A 448 9.44 11.86 21.07
C THR A 448 8.37 11.23 20.20
N THR A 449 8.40 9.90 20.03
CA THR A 449 7.41 9.19 19.21
C THR A 449 6.03 9.17 19.85
N MET A 450 5.95 8.95 21.15
CA MET A 450 4.67 8.99 21.87
C MET A 450 4.06 10.40 21.89
N SER A 451 4.88 11.45 21.87
CA SER A 451 4.43 12.84 21.85
C SER A 451 3.92 13.27 20.46
N MET A 452 4.42 12.68 19.39
CA MET A 452 4.17 13.13 18.01
C MET A 452 2.70 13.00 17.58
N PRO A 453 1.99 11.85 17.74
CA PRO A 453 0.63 11.72 17.25
C PRO A 453 -0.34 12.77 17.81
N PRO A 454 -0.38 13.07 19.11
CA PRO A 454 -1.25 14.12 19.63
C PRO A 454 -0.85 15.52 19.14
N MET A 455 0.46 15.81 19.04
CA MET A 455 0.94 17.10 18.54
C MET A 455 0.58 17.29 17.06
N LEU A 456 0.75 16.26 16.25
CA LEU A 456 0.43 16.30 14.83
C LEU A 456 -1.08 16.45 14.60
N ARG A 457 -1.94 15.68 15.31
CA ARG A 457 -3.39 15.83 15.22
C ARG A 457 -3.82 17.25 15.56
N TRP A 458 -3.31 17.80 16.67
CA TRP A 458 -3.58 19.18 17.07
C TRP A 458 -3.18 20.20 15.99
N ALA A 459 -2.04 20.01 15.30
CA ALA A 459 -1.59 20.93 14.26
C ALA A 459 -2.41 20.77 12.96
N LEU A 460 -2.73 19.54 12.55
CA LEU A 460 -3.49 19.26 11.33
C LEU A 460 -4.95 19.71 11.41
N GLU A 461 -5.61 19.57 12.57
CA GLU A 461 -6.99 20.07 12.78
C GLU A 461 -7.13 21.59 12.57
N ARG A 462 -6.02 22.34 12.68
CA ARG A 462 -5.97 23.79 12.48
C ARG A 462 -5.66 24.22 11.06
N LEU A 463 -5.41 23.28 10.15
CA LEU A 463 -5.12 23.57 8.75
C LEU A 463 -6.41 23.66 7.93
N PRO A 464 -6.79 24.86 7.44
CA PRO A 464 -7.95 24.99 6.57
C PRO A 464 -7.71 24.25 5.24
N LEU A 465 -8.78 23.71 4.68
CA LEU A 465 -8.79 23.15 3.35
C LEU A 465 -8.95 24.29 2.35
N THR A 466 -8.00 24.46 1.43
CA THR A 466 -8.17 25.44 0.35
C THR A 466 -9.14 24.93 -0.71
N PRO A 467 -9.92 25.82 -1.40
CA PRO A 467 -10.84 25.38 -2.45
C PRO A 467 -10.18 24.58 -3.56
N GLU A 468 -8.96 24.94 -3.94
CA GLU A 468 -8.17 24.24 -4.97
C GLU A 468 -7.76 22.84 -4.52
N GLU A 469 -7.32 22.71 -3.26
CA GLU A 469 -6.98 21.43 -2.66
C GLU A 469 -8.22 20.53 -2.50
N ALA A 470 -9.37 21.12 -2.12
CA ALA A 470 -10.63 20.39 -2.02
C ALA A 470 -11.07 19.81 -3.38
N ALA A 471 -11.03 20.63 -4.44
CA ALA A 471 -11.35 20.18 -5.78
C ALA A 471 -10.39 19.09 -6.30
N ARG A 472 -9.10 19.19 -5.97
CA ARG A 472 -8.12 18.15 -6.31
C ARG A 472 -8.40 16.85 -5.56
N LEU A 473 -8.64 16.90 -4.25
CA LEU A 473 -8.94 15.73 -3.44
C LEU A 473 -10.23 15.02 -3.88
N GLU A 474 -11.26 15.80 -4.26
CA GLU A 474 -12.51 15.24 -4.79
C GLU A 474 -12.26 14.48 -6.10
N ARG A 475 -11.42 15.02 -7.01
CA ARG A 475 -11.03 14.32 -8.25
C ARG A 475 -10.24 13.04 -7.95
N GLU A 476 -9.20 13.11 -7.10
CA GLU A 476 -8.40 11.95 -6.69
C GLU A 476 -9.27 10.86 -6.03
N GLU A 477 -10.25 11.24 -5.21
CA GLU A 477 -11.18 10.30 -4.57
C GLU A 477 -12.12 9.62 -5.58
N LEU A 478 -12.62 10.37 -6.57
CA LEU A 478 -13.41 9.81 -7.66
C LEU A 478 -12.59 8.83 -8.51
N GLU A 479 -11.34 9.15 -8.80
CA GLU A 479 -10.43 8.29 -9.53
C GLU A 479 -10.11 6.99 -8.78
N GLU A 480 -9.82 7.04 -7.47
CA GLU A 480 -9.47 5.83 -6.69
C GLU A 480 -10.67 4.90 -6.42
N ARG A 481 -11.88 5.44 -6.32
CA ARG A 481 -13.10 4.62 -6.21
C ARG A 481 -13.43 3.92 -7.52
N GLY A 482 -12.81 4.34 -8.61
CA GLY A 482 -13.03 3.81 -9.94
C GLY A 482 -12.66 2.33 -10.07
N TYR A 483 -13.39 1.60 -10.91
CA TYR A 483 -13.11 0.21 -11.25
C TYR A 483 -11.79 0.08 -12.00
N VAL A 484 -11.55 0.97 -12.98
CA VAL A 484 -10.39 0.92 -13.87
C VAL A 484 -9.08 1.21 -13.11
N SER A 485 -9.11 2.00 -12.05
CA SER A 485 -7.94 2.30 -11.22
C SER A 485 -7.43 1.09 -10.44
N LYS A 486 -8.29 0.10 -10.19
CA LYS A 486 -7.96 -1.15 -9.48
C LYS A 486 -7.33 -2.22 -10.37
N ILE A 487 -7.29 -2.00 -11.69
CA ILE A 487 -6.68 -2.93 -12.63
C ILE A 487 -5.16 -2.75 -12.57
N GLU A 488 -4.46 -3.72 -11.98
CA GLU A 488 -3.00 -3.70 -11.83
C GLU A 488 -2.29 -4.41 -12.98
N ARG A 489 -2.92 -5.47 -13.54
CA ARG A 489 -2.38 -6.29 -14.62
C ARG A 489 -3.50 -6.68 -15.59
N LEU A 490 -3.21 -6.66 -16.89
CA LEU A 490 -4.12 -7.10 -17.94
C LEU A 490 -3.69 -8.45 -18.49
N LEU A 491 -4.65 -9.34 -18.68
CA LEU A 491 -4.49 -10.58 -19.41
C LEU A 491 -5.31 -10.47 -20.71
N ILE A 492 -4.67 -10.71 -21.85
CA ILE A 492 -5.31 -10.69 -23.15
C ILE A 492 -5.31 -12.11 -23.73
N ALA A 493 -6.47 -12.64 -24.03
CA ALA A 493 -6.65 -13.95 -24.64
C ALA A 493 -7.30 -13.74 -26.03
N VAL A 494 -6.51 -13.85 -27.09
CA VAL A 494 -6.91 -13.46 -28.46
C VAL A 494 -6.50 -14.47 -29.51
N ASP A 495 -7.25 -14.49 -30.61
CA ASP A 495 -6.91 -15.18 -31.84
C ASP A 495 -6.45 -14.17 -32.92
N ALA A 496 -6.08 -14.64 -34.10
CA ALA A 496 -5.67 -13.80 -35.24
C ALA A 496 -6.85 -13.10 -35.94
N SER A 497 -8.08 -13.31 -35.48
CA SER A 497 -9.28 -12.74 -36.08
C SER A 497 -9.34 -11.20 -35.94
N PRO A 498 -10.19 -10.51 -36.73
CA PRO A 498 -10.46 -9.09 -36.52
C PRO A 498 -10.90 -8.75 -35.09
N SER A 499 -11.64 -9.65 -34.44
CA SER A 499 -12.05 -9.48 -33.04
C SER A 499 -10.85 -9.59 -32.09
N GLY A 500 -9.90 -10.49 -32.35
CA GLY A 500 -8.66 -10.59 -31.56
C GLY A 500 -7.76 -9.36 -31.75
N GLN A 501 -7.63 -8.85 -32.96
CA GLN A 501 -6.87 -7.62 -33.23
C GLN A 501 -7.51 -6.39 -32.56
N PHE A 502 -8.83 -6.23 -32.66
CA PHE A 502 -9.53 -5.13 -32.01
C PHE A 502 -9.47 -5.20 -30.48
N ALA A 503 -9.58 -6.40 -29.89
CA ALA A 503 -9.39 -6.60 -28.47
C ALA A 503 -7.96 -6.22 -28.02
N SER A 504 -6.96 -6.60 -28.81
CA SER A 504 -5.55 -6.25 -28.57
C SER A 504 -5.33 -4.74 -28.62
N GLN A 505 -5.96 -4.04 -29.57
CA GLN A 505 -5.91 -2.59 -29.66
C GLN A 505 -6.56 -1.90 -28.44
N LEU A 506 -7.78 -2.32 -28.07
CA LEU A 506 -8.47 -1.74 -26.90
C LEU A 506 -7.69 -1.99 -25.59
N ALA A 507 -7.17 -3.18 -25.41
CA ALA A 507 -6.34 -3.51 -24.26
C ALA A 507 -5.01 -2.73 -24.25
N GLY A 508 -4.40 -2.54 -25.43
CA GLY A 508 -3.22 -1.70 -25.60
C GLY A 508 -3.48 -0.24 -25.24
N LEU A 509 -4.59 0.34 -25.70
CA LEU A 509 -5.02 1.70 -25.34
C LEU A 509 -5.15 1.86 -23.82
N LEU A 510 -5.83 0.92 -23.16
CA LEU A 510 -6.00 0.94 -21.70
C LEU A 510 -4.66 0.77 -20.97
N ALA A 511 -3.81 -0.14 -21.46
CA ALA A 511 -2.48 -0.38 -20.91
C ALA A 511 -1.57 0.84 -21.04
N GLY A 512 -1.61 1.56 -22.19
CA GLY A 512 -0.83 2.78 -22.42
C GLY A 512 -1.27 3.92 -21.52
N ALA A 513 -2.57 4.26 -21.54
CA ALA A 513 -3.11 5.36 -20.77
C ALA A 513 -2.93 5.20 -19.24
N ARG A 514 -2.87 3.96 -18.76
CA ARG A 514 -2.76 3.62 -17.33
C ARG A 514 -1.41 3.00 -16.94
N ARG A 515 -0.53 2.74 -17.90
CA ARG A 515 0.76 2.05 -17.72
C ARG A 515 0.63 0.73 -16.98
N ILE A 516 -0.31 -0.10 -17.44
CA ILE A 516 -0.63 -1.41 -16.86
C ILE A 516 0.21 -2.50 -17.53
N ALA A 517 0.89 -3.33 -16.73
CA ALA A 517 1.60 -4.50 -17.23
C ALA A 517 0.62 -5.48 -17.90
N THR A 518 0.95 -5.95 -19.12
CA THR A 518 0.03 -6.68 -19.97
C THR A 518 0.66 -7.99 -20.44
N THR A 519 -0.08 -9.09 -20.29
CA THR A 519 0.31 -10.42 -20.81
C THR A 519 -0.65 -10.83 -21.90
N VAL A 520 -0.11 -11.26 -23.06
CA VAL A 520 -0.88 -11.70 -24.22
C VAL A 520 -0.74 -13.21 -24.37
N ILE A 521 -1.87 -13.90 -24.45
CA ILE A 521 -1.97 -15.35 -24.75
C ILE A 521 -2.69 -15.50 -26.09
N HIS A 522 -2.07 -16.26 -27.00
CA HIS A 522 -2.70 -16.62 -28.26
C HIS A 522 -3.57 -17.87 -28.12
N LEU A 523 -4.81 -17.79 -28.63
CA LEU A 523 -5.80 -18.88 -28.59
C LEU A 523 -5.81 -19.73 -29.90
N ASP A 524 -4.95 -19.44 -30.87
CA ASP A 524 -4.98 -20.07 -32.18
C ASP A 524 -4.29 -21.45 -32.22
N TYR A 525 -4.92 -22.37 -32.97
CA TYR A 525 -4.45 -23.72 -33.21
C TYR A 525 -3.59 -23.84 -34.49
N ALA A 526 -2.83 -22.79 -34.85
CA ALA A 526 -1.97 -22.88 -36.02
C ALA A 526 -1.02 -24.08 -35.95
N THR A 527 -1.00 -24.90 -36.96
CA THR A 527 -0.28 -26.20 -37.00
C THR A 527 1.24 -26.05 -37.12
N ALA A 528 1.72 -24.94 -37.68
CA ALA A 528 3.16 -24.69 -37.86
C ALA A 528 3.68 -23.71 -36.79
N GLU A 529 4.86 -24.01 -36.23
CA GLU A 529 5.52 -23.18 -35.18
C GLU A 529 5.96 -21.81 -35.73
N SER A 530 6.33 -21.72 -37.01
CA SER A 530 6.65 -20.49 -37.72
C SER A 530 5.47 -19.51 -37.76
N ASP A 531 4.29 -20.03 -38.07
CA ASP A 531 3.08 -19.22 -38.24
C ASP A 531 2.57 -18.66 -36.87
N ARG A 532 2.79 -19.44 -35.80
CA ARG A 532 2.47 -18.99 -34.42
C ARG A 532 3.36 -17.84 -34.00
N ALA A 533 4.66 -17.92 -34.30
CA ALA A 533 5.60 -16.84 -33.94
C ALA A 533 5.28 -15.55 -34.68
N GLU A 534 4.93 -15.64 -36.00
CA GLU A 534 4.55 -14.46 -36.78
C GLU A 534 3.23 -13.84 -36.30
N GLN A 535 2.24 -14.66 -35.96
CA GLN A 535 0.96 -14.17 -35.42
C GLN A 535 1.15 -13.52 -34.07
N ALA A 536 1.97 -14.11 -33.19
CA ALA A 536 2.27 -13.54 -31.90
C ALA A 536 2.97 -12.18 -32.02
N GLU A 537 3.90 -12.03 -32.96
CA GLU A 537 4.58 -10.75 -33.20
C GLU A 537 3.63 -9.72 -33.77
N ARG A 538 2.74 -10.07 -34.70
CA ARG A 538 1.69 -9.18 -35.22
C ARG A 538 0.76 -8.69 -34.11
N THR A 539 0.30 -9.58 -33.23
CA THR A 539 -0.55 -9.19 -32.09
C THR A 539 0.20 -8.27 -31.14
N ARG A 540 1.46 -8.58 -30.84
CA ARG A 540 2.31 -7.74 -30.03
C ARG A 540 2.50 -6.35 -30.63
N GLU A 541 2.63 -6.25 -31.96
CA GLU A 541 2.74 -4.99 -32.67
C GLU A 541 1.46 -4.16 -32.53
N VAL A 542 0.27 -4.78 -32.61
CA VAL A 542 -1.02 -4.13 -32.39
C VAL A 542 -1.14 -3.61 -30.96
N VAL A 543 -0.80 -4.43 -29.96
CA VAL A 543 -0.80 -4.00 -28.55
C VAL A 543 0.16 -2.85 -28.32
N ASN A 544 1.38 -2.93 -28.87
CA ASN A 544 2.39 -1.87 -28.76
C ASN A 544 1.90 -0.54 -29.37
N ARG A 545 1.21 -0.60 -30.52
CA ARG A 545 0.63 0.58 -31.15
C ARG A 545 -0.48 1.17 -30.30
N GLY A 546 -1.37 0.34 -29.74
CA GLY A 546 -2.39 0.78 -28.79
C GLY A 546 -1.77 1.44 -27.56
N VAL A 547 -0.68 0.85 -27.01
CA VAL A 547 0.05 1.43 -25.88
C VAL A 547 0.65 2.79 -26.24
N ALA A 548 1.26 2.94 -27.41
CA ALA A 548 1.81 4.23 -27.86
C ALA A 548 0.73 5.31 -27.96
N THR A 549 -0.41 4.99 -28.58
CA THR A 549 -1.55 5.91 -28.68
C THR A 549 -2.12 6.28 -27.30
N GLY A 550 -2.26 5.30 -26.41
CA GLY A 550 -2.75 5.54 -25.04
C GLY A 550 -1.78 6.38 -24.19
N ASP A 551 -0.47 6.19 -24.35
CA ASP A 551 0.55 7.00 -23.63
C ASP A 551 0.59 8.46 -24.15
N GLU A 552 0.29 8.71 -25.44
CA GLU A 552 0.15 10.06 -26.01
C GLU A 552 -1.02 10.85 -25.42
N ALA A 553 -2.10 10.19 -25.05
CA ALA A 553 -3.24 10.82 -24.38
C ALA A 553 -2.87 11.36 -22.96
N GLY A 554 -1.72 10.95 -22.44
CA GLY A 554 -1.20 11.31 -21.15
C GLY A 554 -1.68 10.37 -20.03
N PRO A 555 -0.78 9.98 -19.11
CA PRO A 555 -1.17 9.12 -18.00
C PRO A 555 -2.08 9.88 -17.04
N THR A 556 -3.19 9.28 -16.71
CA THR A 556 -4.12 9.78 -15.67
C THR A 556 -3.48 9.68 -14.26
N GLU A 557 -2.45 8.83 -14.11
CA GLU A 557 -1.65 8.70 -12.89
C GLU A 557 -0.15 8.64 -13.24
N PRO A 558 0.74 9.23 -12.42
CA PRO A 558 2.19 9.22 -12.66
C PRO A 558 2.82 7.87 -12.25
N ARG A 559 2.48 6.77 -12.93
CA ARG A 559 3.23 5.51 -12.79
C ARG A 559 4.55 5.63 -13.55
N ALA A 560 5.67 5.39 -12.88
CA ALA A 560 6.99 5.50 -13.47
C ALA A 560 7.38 4.20 -14.20
N GLY A 561 7.67 4.28 -15.49
CA GLY A 561 8.25 3.18 -16.29
C GLY A 561 7.53 2.94 -17.62
N PRO A 562 8.19 2.24 -18.57
CA PRO A 562 7.53 1.80 -19.79
C PRO A 562 6.50 0.71 -19.50
N VAL A 563 5.43 0.62 -20.31
CA VAL A 563 4.46 -0.47 -20.23
C VAL A 563 5.17 -1.79 -20.57
N GLU A 564 5.05 -2.78 -19.69
CA GLU A 564 5.63 -4.08 -19.90
C GLU A 564 4.64 -5.00 -20.62
N ILE A 565 5.01 -5.48 -21.82
CA ILE A 565 4.21 -6.41 -22.60
C ILE A 565 4.93 -7.74 -22.70
N THR A 566 4.30 -8.79 -22.20
CA THR A 566 4.78 -10.16 -22.28
C THR A 566 3.88 -10.95 -23.23
N THR A 567 4.44 -11.54 -24.30
CA THR A 567 3.69 -12.41 -25.21
C THR A 567 4.07 -13.85 -24.93
N ARG A 568 3.09 -14.74 -24.73
CA ARG A 568 3.30 -16.18 -24.56
C ARG A 568 2.73 -16.91 -25.76
N VAL A 569 3.58 -17.70 -26.40
CA VAL A 569 3.24 -18.58 -27.50
C VAL A 569 3.28 -20.01 -26.94
N GLU A 570 2.31 -20.38 -26.14
CA GLU A 570 2.16 -21.75 -25.64
C GLU A 570 1.05 -22.48 -26.39
N ASN A 571 1.07 -23.83 -26.40
CA ASN A 571 -0.05 -24.58 -26.93
C ASN A 571 -1.33 -24.17 -26.23
N PRO A 572 -2.42 -23.83 -26.95
CA PRO A 572 -3.65 -23.32 -26.37
C PRO A 572 -4.46 -24.43 -25.71
N THR A 573 -3.89 -25.04 -24.69
CA THR A 573 -4.64 -25.86 -23.77
C THR A 573 -5.28 -24.92 -22.75
N GLY A 574 -6.54 -25.15 -22.38
CA GLY A 574 -7.19 -24.38 -21.30
C GLY A 574 -6.35 -24.28 -20.03
N GLU A 575 -5.44 -25.24 -19.82
CA GLU A 575 -4.48 -25.25 -18.72
C GLU A 575 -3.47 -24.10 -18.74
N ALA A 576 -3.03 -23.62 -19.91
CA ALA A 576 -2.07 -22.51 -20.01
C ALA A 576 -2.75 -21.19 -19.55
N LEU A 577 -3.99 -20.93 -20.00
CA LEU A 577 -4.76 -19.78 -19.58
C LEU A 577 -5.13 -19.87 -18.09
N ALA A 578 -5.53 -21.06 -17.62
CA ALA A 578 -5.82 -21.35 -16.23
C ALA A 578 -4.62 -21.11 -15.31
N THR A 579 -3.46 -21.55 -15.76
CA THR A 579 -2.19 -21.38 -15.05
C THR A 579 -1.80 -19.91 -14.95
N GLU A 580 -1.95 -19.16 -16.04
CA GLU A 580 -1.66 -17.73 -16.04
C GLU A 580 -2.70 -16.92 -15.23
N ALA A 581 -3.98 -17.30 -15.35
CA ALA A 581 -5.08 -16.67 -14.60
C ALA A 581 -4.87 -16.67 -13.08
N LYS A 582 -4.21 -17.69 -12.54
CA LYS A 582 -3.89 -17.81 -11.10
C LYS A 582 -2.86 -16.78 -10.60
N LYS A 583 -2.18 -16.07 -11.52
CA LYS A 583 -1.15 -15.07 -11.18
C LYS A 583 -1.70 -13.67 -10.82
N GLY A 584 -3.00 -13.51 -10.58
CA GLY A 584 -3.61 -12.30 -10.05
C GLY A 584 -3.75 -11.16 -11.07
N TYR A 585 -4.46 -11.38 -12.17
CA TYR A 585 -4.81 -10.35 -13.14
C TYR A 585 -6.10 -9.62 -12.73
N GLY A 586 -6.12 -8.28 -12.93
CA GLY A 586 -7.26 -7.44 -12.58
C GLY A 586 -8.36 -7.42 -13.65
N LEU A 587 -8.03 -7.75 -14.91
CA LEU A 587 -8.98 -7.83 -16.03
C LEU A 587 -8.46 -8.80 -17.09
N LEU A 588 -9.32 -9.72 -17.55
CA LEU A 588 -9.10 -10.57 -18.72
C LEU A 588 -9.85 -9.99 -19.92
N VAL A 589 -9.17 -9.74 -21.02
CA VAL A 589 -9.78 -9.27 -22.28
C VAL A 589 -9.75 -10.42 -23.28
N ILE A 590 -10.93 -10.81 -23.77
CA ILE A 590 -11.10 -11.92 -24.71
C ILE A 590 -11.56 -11.34 -26.06
N GLY A 591 -10.75 -11.60 -27.11
CA GLY A 591 -11.10 -11.26 -28.48
C GLY A 591 -11.11 -12.52 -29.34
N ARG A 592 -12.30 -12.95 -29.76
CA ARG A 592 -12.48 -14.13 -30.60
C ARG A 592 -13.71 -14.01 -31.50
N GLU A 593 -13.66 -14.54 -32.70
CA GLU A 593 -14.86 -14.64 -33.52
C GLU A 593 -15.71 -15.88 -33.16
N PRO A 594 -17.07 -15.77 -33.27
CA PRO A 594 -17.95 -16.93 -33.16
C PRO A 594 -17.57 -17.99 -34.19
N ALA A 595 -17.30 -19.22 -33.80
CA ALA A 595 -17.03 -20.29 -34.73
C ALA A 595 -18.26 -20.61 -35.57
N SER A 596 -18.07 -20.83 -36.89
CA SER A 596 -19.14 -21.07 -37.84
C SER A 596 -19.73 -22.49 -37.79
N GLU A 597 -19.10 -23.47 -37.15
CA GLU A 597 -19.59 -24.84 -37.05
C GLU A 597 -19.15 -25.51 -35.71
N GLY A 598 -20.14 -26.00 -34.94
CA GLY A 598 -19.98 -27.03 -33.91
C GLY A 598 -20.12 -26.57 -32.45
N ASP A 599 -19.41 -25.60 -31.97
CA ASP A 599 -19.45 -25.11 -30.59
C ASP A 599 -20.18 -23.76 -30.51
N SER A 600 -21.10 -23.61 -29.57
CA SER A 600 -21.74 -22.29 -29.39
C SER A 600 -20.70 -21.28 -28.86
N PHE A 601 -20.79 -20.04 -29.31
CA PHE A 601 -19.92 -18.95 -28.84
C PHE A 601 -19.88 -18.88 -27.30
N HIS A 602 -21.00 -19.13 -26.65
CA HIS A 602 -21.11 -19.17 -25.19
C HIS A 602 -20.28 -20.30 -24.55
N GLU A 603 -20.18 -21.45 -25.20
CA GLU A 603 -19.41 -22.59 -24.68
C GLU A 603 -17.90 -22.31 -24.77
N GLN A 604 -17.45 -21.69 -25.85
CA GLN A 604 -16.07 -21.32 -26.04
C GLN A 604 -15.62 -20.28 -25.01
N ILE A 605 -16.44 -19.27 -24.72
CA ILE A 605 -16.15 -18.26 -23.70
C ILE A 605 -16.21 -18.90 -22.31
N THR A 606 -17.19 -19.80 -22.06
CA THR A 606 -17.28 -20.51 -20.78
C THR A 606 -16.01 -21.29 -20.50
N ARG A 607 -15.49 -22.05 -21.46
CA ARG A 607 -14.21 -22.76 -21.33
C ARG A 607 -13.03 -21.84 -21.03
N THR A 608 -13.02 -20.63 -21.62
CA THR A 608 -11.95 -19.63 -21.44
C THR A 608 -12.01 -18.97 -20.06
N THR A 609 -13.22 -18.81 -19.49
CA THR A 609 -13.45 -18.04 -18.25
C THR A 609 -13.60 -18.88 -16.99
N VAL A 610 -13.85 -20.20 -17.10
CA VAL A 610 -14.14 -21.09 -15.94
C VAL A 610 -13.10 -21.00 -14.82
N GLU A 611 -11.84 -20.83 -15.15
CA GLU A 611 -10.76 -20.79 -14.16
C GLU A 611 -10.28 -19.37 -13.83
N PHE A 612 -10.92 -18.33 -14.40
CA PHE A 612 -10.60 -16.95 -14.09
C PHE A 612 -11.59 -16.36 -13.07
N ALA A 613 -11.11 -16.13 -11.85
CA ALA A 613 -11.94 -15.62 -10.74
C ALA A 613 -12.14 -14.09 -10.74
N GLY A 614 -11.78 -13.39 -11.83
CA GLY A 614 -11.84 -11.93 -11.93
C GLY A 614 -12.84 -11.42 -12.96
N PRO A 615 -12.97 -10.09 -13.09
CA PRO A 615 -13.75 -9.47 -14.17
C PRO A 615 -13.12 -9.73 -15.52
N PHE A 616 -13.95 -9.96 -16.54
CA PHE A 616 -13.50 -10.18 -17.90
C PHE A 616 -14.30 -9.39 -18.91
N ALA A 617 -13.65 -8.97 -20.00
CA ALA A 617 -14.24 -8.25 -21.11
C ALA A 617 -14.22 -9.10 -22.38
N ILE A 618 -15.37 -9.19 -23.06
CA ILE A 618 -15.49 -9.88 -24.36
C ILE A 618 -15.63 -8.83 -25.43
N VAL A 619 -14.78 -8.93 -26.45
CA VAL A 619 -14.72 -7.98 -27.56
C VAL A 619 -15.03 -8.69 -28.88
N ILE A 620 -15.97 -8.14 -29.64
CA ILE A 620 -16.36 -8.60 -30.97
C ILE A 620 -16.30 -7.44 -31.94
N ALA A 621 -15.46 -7.54 -32.95
CA ALA A 621 -15.30 -6.56 -33.99
C ALA A 621 -16.41 -6.68 -35.05
N ARG A 622 -17.03 -5.58 -35.39
CA ARG A 622 -18.05 -5.45 -36.43
C ARG A 622 -17.94 -4.11 -37.16
N GLY A 623 -18.54 -4.04 -38.35
CA GLY A 623 -18.53 -2.81 -39.11
C GLY A 623 -17.11 -2.32 -39.41
N ILE A 624 -16.84 -1.05 -39.13
CA ILE A 624 -15.56 -0.41 -39.47
C ILE A 624 -14.36 -1.07 -38.75
N HIS A 625 -14.54 -1.58 -37.52
CA HIS A 625 -13.44 -2.20 -36.75
C HIS A 625 -13.12 -3.63 -37.24
N ARG A 626 -13.95 -4.24 -38.09
CA ARG A 626 -13.65 -5.49 -38.75
C ARG A 626 -12.69 -5.29 -39.92
N GLU A 627 -12.79 -4.14 -40.58
CA GLU A 627 -11.97 -3.78 -41.75
C GLU A 627 -10.68 -3.07 -41.29
N ASP A 628 -10.82 -2.16 -40.34
CA ASP A 628 -9.72 -1.41 -39.74
C ASP A 628 -9.85 -1.41 -38.22
N ALA A 629 -9.25 -2.41 -37.57
CA ALA A 629 -9.27 -2.57 -36.12
C ALA A 629 -8.45 -1.49 -35.40
N ILE A 630 -7.50 -0.84 -36.07
CA ILE A 630 -6.46 -0.02 -35.47
C ILE A 630 -6.68 1.48 -35.71
N GLY A 631 -7.03 1.85 -36.94
CA GLY A 631 -7.11 3.25 -37.38
C GLY A 631 -8.49 3.92 -37.21
N ALA A 632 -9.55 3.13 -36.97
CA ALA A 632 -10.87 3.65 -36.84
C ALA A 632 -11.10 4.43 -35.53
N PRO A 633 -11.63 5.66 -35.55
CA PRO A 633 -11.91 6.44 -34.36
C PRO A 633 -12.99 5.77 -33.49
N LEU A 634 -12.89 5.87 -32.17
CA LEU A 634 -13.88 5.30 -31.25
C LEU A 634 -15.04 6.31 -31.02
N ASN A 635 -16.25 5.90 -31.37
CA ASN A 635 -17.49 6.60 -31.00
C ASN A 635 -18.36 5.64 -30.18
N ILE A 636 -18.26 5.79 -28.84
CA ILE A 636 -18.75 4.80 -27.90
C ILE A 636 -20.17 5.10 -27.42
N LEU A 637 -21.05 4.08 -27.42
CA LEU A 637 -22.33 4.11 -26.73
C LEU A 637 -22.26 3.24 -25.46
N VAL A 638 -22.73 3.79 -24.35
CA VAL A 638 -22.77 3.07 -23.05
C VAL A 638 -24.19 3.10 -22.50
N PRO A 639 -24.91 1.96 -22.51
CA PRO A 639 -26.17 1.82 -21.81
C PRO A 639 -25.99 1.78 -20.30
N ILE A 640 -26.76 2.59 -19.57
CA ILE A 640 -26.62 2.74 -18.12
C ILE A 640 -27.94 2.45 -17.42
N THR A 641 -27.88 1.57 -16.41
CA THR A 641 -29.02 1.16 -15.60
C THR A 641 -28.97 1.65 -14.15
N GLY A 642 -27.86 2.27 -13.72
CA GLY A 642 -27.62 2.67 -12.32
C GLY A 642 -27.13 1.52 -11.42
N THR A 643 -26.83 0.33 -11.99
CA THR A 643 -26.21 -0.78 -11.26
C THR A 643 -24.70 -0.62 -11.21
N THR A 644 -24.05 -1.25 -10.23
CA THR A 644 -22.58 -1.27 -10.08
C THR A 644 -21.89 -1.74 -11.36
N VAL A 645 -22.43 -2.79 -11.99
CA VAL A 645 -21.87 -3.38 -13.21
C VAL A 645 -21.99 -2.42 -14.40
N SER A 646 -23.12 -1.72 -14.56
CA SER A 646 -23.26 -0.72 -15.60
C SER A 646 -22.36 0.49 -15.41
N ARG A 647 -22.08 0.86 -14.16
CA ARG A 647 -21.10 1.90 -13.80
C ARG A 647 -19.68 1.48 -14.17
N GLN A 648 -19.27 0.25 -13.87
CA GLN A 648 -17.96 -0.28 -14.24
C GLN A 648 -17.76 -0.30 -15.76
N GLY A 649 -18.81 -0.66 -16.52
CA GLY A 649 -18.80 -0.56 -17.97
C GLY A 649 -18.63 0.88 -18.47
N ALA A 650 -19.27 1.84 -17.82
CA ALA A 650 -19.11 3.26 -18.12
C ALA A 650 -17.69 3.77 -17.82
N GLU A 651 -17.11 3.40 -16.70
CA GLU A 651 -15.74 3.76 -16.34
C GLU A 651 -14.73 3.21 -17.35
N LEU A 652 -14.90 1.95 -17.78
CA LEU A 652 -14.05 1.35 -18.81
C LEU A 652 -14.20 2.10 -20.15
N ALA A 653 -15.43 2.43 -20.54
CA ALA A 653 -15.70 3.18 -21.78
C ALA A 653 -15.09 4.59 -21.75
N ILE A 654 -15.17 5.29 -20.62
CA ILE A 654 -14.56 6.62 -20.43
C ILE A 654 -13.03 6.50 -20.54
N ALA A 655 -12.41 5.49 -19.91
CA ALA A 655 -10.99 5.27 -20.01
C ALA A 655 -10.52 4.98 -21.44
N LEU A 656 -11.29 4.18 -22.20
CA LEU A 656 -11.04 3.92 -23.62
C LEU A 656 -11.24 5.16 -24.48
N ALA A 657 -12.29 5.95 -24.24
CA ALA A 657 -12.53 7.21 -24.94
C ALA A 657 -11.41 8.22 -24.69
N HIS A 658 -10.91 8.33 -23.45
CA HIS A 658 -9.74 9.14 -23.13
C HIS A 658 -8.49 8.67 -23.88
N ALA A 659 -8.17 7.39 -23.80
CA ALA A 659 -6.98 6.81 -24.42
C ALA A 659 -6.96 6.93 -25.96
N ALA A 660 -8.13 6.83 -26.60
CA ALA A 660 -8.28 6.94 -28.05
C ALA A 660 -8.68 8.35 -28.53
N GLN A 661 -8.81 9.32 -27.61
CA GLN A 661 -9.37 10.65 -27.91
C GLN A 661 -10.73 10.57 -28.66
N GLY A 662 -11.54 9.57 -28.26
CA GLY A 662 -12.82 9.26 -28.85
C GLY A 662 -14.00 9.99 -28.20
N SER A 663 -15.19 9.84 -28.78
CA SER A 663 -16.44 10.40 -28.24
C SER A 663 -17.23 9.33 -27.47
N ILE A 664 -18.00 9.74 -26.46
CA ILE A 664 -18.81 8.83 -25.64
C ILE A 664 -20.21 9.39 -25.39
N THR A 665 -21.20 8.51 -25.50
CA THR A 665 -22.60 8.83 -25.17
C THR A 665 -23.11 7.84 -24.12
N ALA A 666 -23.57 8.36 -22.99
CA ALA A 666 -24.24 7.60 -21.94
C ALA A 666 -25.73 7.56 -22.19
N LEU A 667 -26.31 6.36 -22.36
CA LEU A 667 -27.74 6.17 -22.68
C LEU A 667 -28.47 5.56 -21.49
N HIS A 668 -29.49 6.24 -20.97
CA HIS A 668 -30.45 5.63 -20.06
C HIS A 668 -31.76 5.31 -20.80
N ALA A 669 -32.12 4.02 -20.85
CA ALA A 669 -33.37 3.53 -21.40
C ALA A 669 -34.44 3.47 -20.30
N ALA A 670 -35.37 4.40 -20.27
CA ALA A 670 -36.47 4.40 -19.32
C ALA A 670 -37.51 3.35 -19.70
N SER A 671 -37.83 2.44 -18.78
CA SER A 671 -38.88 1.41 -19.00
C SER A 671 -40.27 2.04 -18.91
N GLY A 672 -41.00 2.09 -20.01
CA GLY A 672 -42.33 2.69 -20.10
C GLY A 672 -43.45 1.93 -19.39
N ASN A 673 -43.18 0.85 -18.68
CA ASN A 673 -44.20 0.02 -18.08
C ASN A 673 -44.26 0.19 -16.55
N ARG A 674 -44.79 1.35 -16.08
CA ARG A 674 -45.36 1.44 -14.74
C ARG A 674 -46.77 0.83 -14.78
N SER A 675 -46.93 -0.48 -14.63
CA SER A 675 -48.21 -1.03 -14.22
C SER A 675 -48.55 -0.53 -12.82
N PRO A 676 -49.78 -0.01 -12.56
CA PRO A 676 -50.17 0.34 -11.21
C PRO A 676 -50.24 -0.93 -10.37
N ARG A 677 -49.25 -1.20 -9.56
CA ARG A 677 -49.30 -2.26 -8.54
C ARG A 677 -50.32 -1.87 -7.48
N SER A 678 -51.24 -2.81 -7.22
CA SER A 678 -52.32 -2.70 -6.26
C SER A 678 -51.85 -2.26 -4.87
N TRP A 679 -52.65 -1.47 -4.21
CA TRP A 679 -52.40 -0.79 -2.89
C TRP A 679 -52.13 -1.72 -1.71
N GLY A 680 -52.05 -3.01 -1.90
CA GLY A 680 -51.98 -4.03 -0.82
C GLY A 680 -50.58 -4.57 -0.47
N GLN A 681 -49.49 -4.18 -1.18
CA GLN A 681 -48.15 -4.77 -0.98
C GLN A 681 -47.04 -3.75 -0.62
N GLN A 682 -47.39 -2.61 -0.03
CA GLN A 682 -46.42 -1.55 0.33
C GLN A 682 -45.86 -1.63 1.76
N ILE A 683 -45.98 -2.73 2.45
CA ILE A 683 -45.35 -2.90 3.78
C ILE A 683 -44.33 -4.04 3.65
N GLY A 684 -43.10 -3.70 3.28
CA GLY A 684 -42.00 -4.67 3.37
C GLY A 684 -40.78 -4.51 2.45
N THR A 685 -40.79 -3.62 1.46
CA THR A 685 -39.62 -3.44 0.59
C THR A 685 -39.47 -1.95 0.18
N ALA A 686 -39.28 -1.11 1.16
CA ALA A 686 -38.84 0.25 0.92
C ALA A 686 -37.31 0.26 0.92
N LEU A 687 -36.70 0.14 -0.28
CA LEU A 687 -35.33 0.62 -0.59
C LEU A 687 -34.94 0.14 -2.01
N ALA A 688 -35.69 0.62 -3.03
CA ALA A 688 -35.15 0.70 -4.38
C ALA A 688 -34.79 2.19 -4.61
N PRO A 689 -33.57 2.53 -5.06
CA PRO A 689 -33.23 3.92 -5.31
C PRO A 689 -34.01 4.42 -6.51
N THR A 690 -34.99 5.26 -6.28
CA THR A 690 -35.65 6.10 -7.28
C THR A 690 -34.72 7.28 -7.62
N GLY A 691 -33.53 6.99 -8.17
CA GLY A 691 -32.75 8.02 -8.84
C GLY A 691 -33.49 8.36 -10.15
N SER A 692 -33.80 9.62 -10.40
CA SER A 692 -34.31 10.05 -11.69
C SER A 692 -33.30 9.64 -12.78
N ALA A 693 -33.77 9.32 -14.00
CA ALA A 693 -32.90 9.00 -15.15
C ALA A 693 -31.77 10.03 -15.32
N GLU A 694 -32.07 11.27 -15.03
CA GLU A 694 -31.15 12.40 -15.08
C GLU A 694 -30.08 12.35 -13.98
N ALA A 695 -30.36 11.77 -12.79
CA ALA A 695 -29.39 11.61 -11.73
C ALA A 695 -28.35 10.54 -12.10
N ILE A 696 -28.79 9.43 -12.70
CA ILE A 696 -27.91 8.35 -13.17
C ILE A 696 -26.99 8.86 -14.27
N ILE A 697 -27.53 9.62 -15.24
CA ILE A 697 -26.69 10.22 -16.30
C ILE A 697 -25.71 11.23 -15.73
N ARG A 698 -26.15 12.12 -14.83
CA ARG A 698 -25.26 13.11 -14.19
C ARG A 698 -24.12 12.46 -13.43
N GLU A 699 -24.34 11.32 -12.78
CA GLU A 699 -23.28 10.55 -12.13
C GLU A 699 -22.21 10.13 -13.14
N VAL A 700 -22.62 9.60 -14.30
CA VAL A 700 -21.67 9.14 -15.34
C VAL A 700 -20.98 10.31 -16.04
N VAL A 701 -21.67 11.42 -16.24
CA VAL A 701 -21.05 12.65 -16.77
C VAL A 701 -19.93 13.11 -15.83
N ARG A 702 -20.15 13.10 -14.51
CA ARG A 702 -19.11 13.43 -13.51
C ARG A 702 -17.92 12.46 -13.51
N LEU A 703 -18.12 11.18 -13.89
CA LEU A 703 -17.02 10.23 -14.05
C LEU A 703 -16.10 10.57 -15.22
N GLY A 704 -16.58 11.35 -16.20
CA GLY A 704 -15.77 11.84 -17.32
C GLY A 704 -14.87 13.02 -16.97
N ASP A 705 -15.25 13.82 -15.96
CA ASP A 705 -14.54 15.05 -15.59
C ASP A 705 -13.05 14.80 -15.24
N PRO A 706 -12.68 13.79 -14.43
CA PRO A 706 -11.29 13.49 -14.12
C PRO A 706 -10.44 13.12 -15.33
N TYR A 707 -11.07 12.51 -16.35
CA TYR A 707 -10.40 12.10 -17.59
C TYR A 707 -10.38 13.19 -18.66
N GLY A 708 -11.02 14.33 -18.41
CA GLY A 708 -11.19 15.37 -19.42
C GLY A 708 -12.03 14.97 -20.63
N VAL A 709 -12.90 13.95 -20.46
CA VAL A 709 -13.76 13.41 -21.52
C VAL A 709 -15.16 13.99 -21.39
N GLU A 710 -15.64 14.65 -22.45
CA GLU A 710 -17.02 15.12 -22.51
C GLU A 710 -17.98 13.95 -22.77
N VAL A 711 -18.75 13.56 -21.72
CA VAL A 711 -19.77 12.51 -21.82
C VAL A 711 -21.11 13.11 -22.19
N ARG A 712 -21.65 12.75 -23.36
CA ARG A 712 -22.99 13.17 -23.80
C ARG A 712 -24.05 12.29 -23.14
N GLY A 713 -25.03 12.90 -22.47
CA GLY A 713 -26.16 12.18 -21.86
C GLY A 713 -27.35 12.05 -22.81
N ALA A 714 -27.92 10.86 -22.94
CA ALA A 714 -29.14 10.61 -23.69
C ALA A 714 -30.16 9.81 -22.84
N VAL A 715 -31.42 10.23 -22.83
CA VAL A 715 -32.54 9.48 -22.24
C VAL A 715 -33.51 9.10 -23.37
N ARG A 716 -33.86 7.81 -23.41
CA ARG A 716 -34.85 7.31 -24.40
C ARG A 716 -35.95 6.50 -23.72
N ASN A 717 -37.17 6.64 -24.27
CA ASN A 717 -38.39 5.95 -23.83
C ASN A 717 -38.97 5.12 -25.00
N ASP A 718 -38.20 4.22 -25.56
CA ASP A 718 -38.59 3.44 -26.75
C ASP A 718 -39.25 2.09 -26.40
N GLY A 719 -39.93 2.00 -25.28
CA GLY A 719 -40.70 0.82 -24.83
C GLY A 719 -39.85 -0.31 -24.25
N THR A 720 -38.76 -0.71 -24.88
CA THR A 720 -37.83 -1.70 -24.39
C THR A 720 -36.39 -1.18 -24.40
N PRO A 721 -35.54 -1.58 -23.43
CA PRO A 721 -34.12 -1.16 -23.41
C PRO A 721 -33.37 -1.54 -24.69
N LEU A 722 -33.67 -2.70 -25.25
CA LEU A 722 -33.08 -3.15 -26.50
C LEU A 722 -33.35 -2.20 -27.67
N ASN A 723 -34.62 -1.82 -27.85
CA ASN A 723 -35.01 -0.92 -28.94
C ASN A 723 -34.39 0.48 -28.77
N ALA A 724 -34.33 0.96 -27.54
CA ALA A 724 -33.69 2.24 -27.23
C ALA A 724 -32.20 2.22 -27.61
N ILE A 725 -31.47 1.15 -27.28
CA ILE A 725 -30.05 0.97 -27.62
C ILE A 725 -29.87 0.88 -29.14
N LEU A 726 -30.63 0.00 -29.84
CA LEU A 726 -30.51 -0.18 -31.29
C LEU A 726 -30.85 1.10 -32.09
N ARG A 727 -31.85 1.85 -31.65
CA ARG A 727 -32.20 3.15 -32.27
C ARG A 727 -31.10 4.19 -32.04
N GLN A 728 -30.52 4.24 -30.83
CA GLN A 728 -29.43 5.16 -30.53
C GLN A 728 -28.19 4.84 -31.36
N LEU A 729 -27.86 3.56 -31.52
CA LEU A 729 -26.77 3.12 -32.39
C LEU A 729 -26.96 3.56 -33.83
N ALA A 730 -28.21 3.44 -34.35
CA ALA A 730 -28.53 3.80 -35.72
C ALA A 730 -28.50 5.33 -35.98
N VAL A 731 -28.92 6.14 -35.00
CA VAL A 731 -29.05 7.61 -35.17
C VAL A 731 -27.74 8.32 -34.80
N GLY A 732 -26.99 7.80 -33.80
CA GLY A 732 -25.83 8.49 -33.23
C GLY A 732 -24.50 8.19 -33.95
N GLY A 733 -24.47 7.33 -34.97
CA GLY A 733 -23.24 6.94 -35.68
C GLY A 733 -22.21 6.26 -34.78
N HIS A 734 -22.68 5.62 -33.71
CA HIS A 734 -21.80 4.91 -32.78
C HIS A 734 -21.25 3.62 -33.40
N ASN A 735 -19.94 3.37 -33.22
CA ASN A 735 -19.25 2.21 -33.79
C ASN A 735 -18.79 1.21 -32.76
N LEU A 736 -18.86 1.55 -31.46
CA LEU A 736 -18.56 0.66 -30.33
C LEU A 736 -19.66 0.77 -29.27
N LEU A 737 -20.24 -0.38 -28.91
CA LEU A 737 -21.14 -0.52 -27.77
C LEU A 737 -20.36 -1.11 -26.57
N VAL A 738 -20.29 -0.42 -25.46
CA VAL A 738 -19.70 -0.91 -24.22
C VAL A 738 -20.80 -1.11 -23.18
N MET A 739 -20.94 -2.32 -22.69
CA MET A 739 -22.02 -2.66 -21.74
C MET A 739 -21.50 -3.50 -20.59
N GLY A 740 -21.77 -3.08 -19.36
CA GLY A 740 -21.57 -3.90 -18.17
C GLY A 740 -22.66 -4.97 -18.07
N VAL A 741 -22.25 -6.22 -17.86
CA VAL A 741 -23.14 -7.38 -17.78
C VAL A 741 -22.82 -8.22 -16.52
N SER A 742 -23.86 -8.83 -15.92
CA SER A 742 -23.66 -9.74 -14.79
C SER A 742 -23.66 -11.18 -15.30
N PRO A 743 -22.59 -11.94 -15.10
CA PRO A 743 -22.56 -13.34 -15.47
C PRO A 743 -23.58 -14.11 -14.63
N ARG A 744 -24.38 -14.95 -15.28
CA ARG A 744 -25.30 -15.87 -14.60
C ARG A 744 -24.74 -17.27 -14.71
N THR A 745 -24.47 -17.91 -13.59
CA THR A 745 -23.97 -19.27 -13.52
C THR A 745 -25.08 -20.27 -13.87
N GLY A 746 -24.84 -21.08 -14.88
CA GLY A 746 -25.59 -22.20 -15.36
C GLY A 746 -24.64 -23.11 -16.12
N ASP A 747 -25.16 -24.13 -16.81
CA ASP A 747 -24.34 -25.01 -17.66
C ASP A 747 -23.63 -24.25 -18.81
N GLN A 748 -24.14 -23.06 -19.15
CA GLN A 748 -23.52 -22.12 -20.08
C GLN A 748 -23.56 -20.70 -19.51
N LEU A 749 -22.50 -19.92 -19.78
CA LEU A 749 -22.40 -18.53 -19.37
C LEU A 749 -23.45 -17.68 -20.12
N PHE A 750 -24.36 -17.04 -19.39
CA PHE A 750 -25.44 -16.23 -19.95
C PHE A 750 -25.42 -14.81 -19.38
N PHE A 751 -25.43 -13.80 -20.27
CA PHE A 751 -25.35 -12.38 -19.91
C PHE A 751 -26.71 -11.69 -19.83
N GLY A 752 -27.79 -12.42 -19.96
CA GLY A 752 -29.16 -11.90 -19.99
C GLY A 752 -29.72 -11.67 -21.41
N PRO A 753 -31.07 -11.56 -21.54
CA PRO A 753 -31.73 -11.55 -22.83
C PRO A 753 -31.36 -10.32 -23.68
N VAL A 754 -31.17 -9.14 -23.08
CA VAL A 754 -30.80 -7.92 -23.80
C VAL A 754 -29.41 -8.02 -24.40
N ALA A 755 -28.45 -8.58 -23.67
CA ALA A 755 -27.09 -8.75 -24.16
C ALA A 755 -27.02 -9.79 -25.27
N ALA A 756 -27.77 -10.90 -25.15
CA ALA A 756 -27.84 -11.93 -26.17
C ALA A 756 -28.42 -11.37 -27.47
N GLU A 757 -29.56 -10.65 -27.43
CA GLU A 757 -30.15 -10.04 -28.62
C GLU A 757 -29.28 -8.93 -29.22
N LEU A 758 -28.54 -8.18 -28.41
CA LEU A 758 -27.55 -7.20 -28.89
C LEU A 758 -26.40 -7.87 -29.60
N LEU A 759 -25.98 -9.04 -29.07
CA LEU A 759 -24.95 -9.83 -29.72
C LEU A 759 -25.35 -10.26 -31.13
N ASP A 760 -26.62 -10.59 -31.35
CA ASP A 760 -27.10 -11.00 -32.68
C ASP A 760 -27.43 -9.82 -33.61
N ARG A 761 -27.98 -8.73 -33.10
CA ARG A 761 -28.57 -7.65 -33.88
C ARG A 761 -27.73 -6.39 -34.02
N ALA A 762 -26.71 -6.17 -33.16
CA ALA A 762 -25.88 -4.97 -33.28
C ALA A 762 -24.99 -5.02 -34.52
N LYS A 763 -25.01 -3.95 -35.32
CA LYS A 763 -24.13 -3.81 -36.49
C LYS A 763 -22.77 -3.18 -36.19
N CYS A 764 -22.58 -2.63 -35.00
CA CYS A 764 -21.33 -2.07 -34.50
C CYS A 764 -20.58 -3.07 -33.66
N SER A 765 -19.29 -2.81 -33.37
CA SER A 765 -18.49 -3.59 -32.44
C SER A 765 -19.09 -3.55 -31.04
N VAL A 766 -18.88 -4.64 -30.28
CA VAL A 766 -19.44 -4.80 -28.95
C VAL A 766 -18.34 -5.19 -27.96
N LEU A 767 -18.34 -4.54 -26.79
CA LEU A 767 -17.54 -4.89 -25.64
C LEU A 767 -18.47 -5.15 -24.44
N PHE A 768 -18.53 -6.39 -23.97
CA PHE A 768 -19.23 -6.74 -22.75
C PHE A 768 -18.25 -6.90 -21.60
N LEU A 769 -18.42 -6.10 -20.53
CA LEU A 769 -17.65 -6.23 -19.30
C LEU A 769 -18.47 -7.05 -18.30
N ALA A 770 -18.03 -8.27 -18.02
CA ALA A 770 -18.63 -9.14 -17.03
C ALA A 770 -17.88 -9.00 -15.69
N SER A 771 -18.61 -8.66 -14.63
CA SER A 771 -18.09 -8.59 -13.29
C SER A 771 -19.13 -9.11 -12.29
N GLU A 772 -18.67 -9.76 -11.21
CA GLU A 772 -19.57 -10.11 -10.12
C GLU A 772 -20.04 -8.84 -9.39
N PRO A 773 -21.32 -8.76 -8.99
CA PRO A 773 -21.77 -7.66 -8.17
C PRO A 773 -21.03 -7.73 -6.83
N SER A 774 -20.18 -6.74 -6.55
CA SER A 774 -19.54 -6.64 -5.24
C SER A 774 -20.62 -6.61 -4.15
N ASN A 775 -20.57 -7.48 -3.16
CA ASN A 775 -21.47 -7.56 -2.00
C ASN A 775 -21.37 -6.33 -1.05
N SER A 776 -20.72 -5.25 -1.47
CA SER A 776 -20.78 -3.97 -0.78
C SER A 776 -22.08 -3.27 -1.16
N THR A 777 -23.15 -3.54 -0.42
CA THR A 777 -24.33 -2.67 -0.33
C THR A 777 -23.84 -1.28 0.11
N ILE A 778 -23.67 -0.39 -0.85
CA ILE A 778 -23.54 1.06 -0.56
C ILE A 778 -24.90 1.44 0.02
N THR A 779 -24.96 1.58 1.34
CA THR A 779 -26.11 2.15 2.02
C THR A 779 -26.16 3.62 1.62
N THR A 780 -27.32 4.05 1.15
CA THR A 780 -27.70 5.41 0.75
C THR A 780 -27.53 6.48 1.85
N ASN A 781 -26.82 6.20 2.93
CA ASN A 781 -26.50 7.10 4.02
C ASN A 781 -25.23 7.95 3.81
N ASP A 782 -24.49 7.74 2.71
CA ASP A 782 -23.27 8.51 2.41
C ASP A 782 -23.51 9.76 1.56
N LEU A 783 -24.75 10.04 1.19
CA LEU A 783 -25.13 11.28 0.51
C LEU A 783 -25.53 12.32 1.56
N VAL A 784 -24.57 13.04 2.13
CA VAL A 784 -24.81 14.26 2.91
C VAL A 784 -24.99 15.42 1.93
N PRO A 785 -26.12 16.14 1.93
CA PRO A 785 -26.27 17.33 1.12
C PRO A 785 -25.34 18.44 1.64
N VAL A 786 -24.51 18.97 0.75
CA VAL A 786 -23.71 20.17 1.01
C VAL A 786 -24.66 21.37 1.04
N GLY A 787 -25.08 21.75 2.22
CA GLY A 787 -25.83 22.97 2.50
C GLY A 787 -25.42 23.52 3.86
N GLY A 788 -24.81 24.65 3.81
CA GLY A 788 -24.42 25.64 4.78
C GLY A 788 -24.52 25.37 6.29
N ASN A 789 -23.39 25.64 6.94
CA ASN A 789 -23.18 25.89 8.36
C ASN A 789 -23.23 24.73 9.37
N GLY A 790 -22.07 24.33 9.82
CA GLY A 790 -21.81 24.03 11.23
C GLY A 790 -21.90 22.56 11.66
N ARG A 791 -20.76 22.01 12.02
CA ARG A 791 -20.53 20.84 12.87
C ARG A 791 -20.90 19.46 12.32
N VAL A 792 -19.93 18.78 11.79
CA VAL A 792 -19.96 17.35 11.50
C VAL A 792 -20.02 16.53 12.79
N ARG A 793 -21.14 15.83 13.04
CA ARG A 793 -21.25 14.74 14.02
C ARG A 793 -21.05 13.40 13.31
N ARG A 794 -20.06 12.66 13.73
CA ARG A 794 -19.88 11.23 13.36
C ARG A 794 -21.07 10.42 13.93
N ARG A 795 -21.59 9.51 13.11
CA ARG A 795 -22.36 8.36 13.57
C ARG A 795 -21.66 7.08 13.13
N ASP A 796 -21.06 6.40 14.10
CA ASP A 796 -20.59 5.03 13.96
C ASP A 796 -21.76 4.09 14.16
N GLY A 797 -21.96 3.17 13.22
CA GLY A 797 -22.96 2.13 13.32
C GLY A 797 -22.60 0.96 12.41
N CYS A 798 -21.70 0.09 12.86
CA CYS A 798 -21.43 -1.20 12.21
C CYS A 798 -22.28 -2.29 12.89
N SER A 799 -23.29 -2.80 12.18
CA SER A 799 -24.11 -3.93 12.58
C SER A 799 -23.44 -5.23 12.16
N LEU A 800 -23.12 -6.08 13.13
CA LEU A 800 -22.64 -7.44 12.96
C LEU A 800 -23.82 -8.36 12.61
N ALA A 801 -23.81 -8.89 11.40
CA ALA A 801 -24.61 -10.06 11.05
C ALA A 801 -23.88 -11.34 11.48
N ARG A 802 -24.56 -12.15 12.29
CA ARG A 802 -24.15 -13.50 12.70
C ARG A 802 -24.05 -14.42 11.47
N ILE A 803 -22.94 -15.11 11.35
CA ILE A 803 -22.84 -16.34 10.57
C ILE A 803 -22.63 -17.47 11.55
N ASN A 804 -23.70 -18.27 11.72
CA ASN A 804 -23.62 -19.65 12.19
C ASN A 804 -23.46 -20.54 10.96
N SER A 805 -22.37 -21.27 10.86
CA SER A 805 -22.37 -22.65 10.38
C SER A 805 -21.02 -23.30 10.66
N LEU A 806 -21.03 -24.22 11.59
CA LEU A 806 -20.08 -25.32 11.69
C LEU A 806 -20.21 -26.21 10.44
N SER A 807 -19.11 -26.63 9.85
CA SER A 807 -18.80 -28.05 9.59
C SER A 807 -17.47 -28.17 8.82
N LEU A 808 -16.54 -28.85 9.49
CA LEU A 808 -15.71 -29.96 9.01
C LEU A 808 -14.88 -29.81 7.72
N TRP A 809 -13.65 -29.73 7.90
CA TRP A 809 -12.35 -30.34 7.50
C TRP A 809 -11.26 -29.32 7.32
#